data_726cbbd7c658ac6342970e9495af23b1
#
_entry.id   726cbbd7c658ac6342970e9495af23b1
#
_cell.length_a   1.000
_cell.length_b   1.000
_cell.length_c   1.000
_cell.angle_alpha   90.00
_cell.angle_beta   90.00
_cell.angle_gamma   90.00
#
_symmetry.space_group_name_H-M   'P 1'
#
loop_
_entity.id
_entity.type
_entity.pdbx_description
1 polymer ?
#
loop_
_entity_poly.entity_id
_entity_poly.type
_entity_poly.pdbx_seq_one_letter_code
_entity_poly.pdbx_strand_id
1 'polypeptide(L)'
;LSTINGTVTDPSGAVVAGANITVKEVDTSLGRTTVSNQDGLYVISGLRPTGYTLNVEGRGFRQFAQSGIVLEANDTVTINVKLDVGTTTETINVNANAVQVDTSTSTIRQVVDSARMVELPLNGRNPAQLTALVAGAVNAITDNADQGTTKTFPAAVTVSVNGGRQNNIAFNIDGVSAEDIFSNVNQPLPMPDALQEFSFQTNNFSAEYGQNSSGVVNVVTKSGTNSFHGDAFEFVRNAVFNARNFFEAKRDQLKRNQFGGTFGGPIVRDKLFFFGGYQGTRIRNTQGGRSAYVPTASDLAGNFSSYLDASDPGNPLHRIVALKDPTTGQPFSGNQIPLNRLDPAALAMLKYLPASSASNGLVFYSTPVIQNFNEFIVRVDYSLTANDRLNYRFNKSYFSSPGILADNNLLTYADYTPDTSYNTALQETHVISPTMLNDFRFEVAREITARHPPTNTPNVADFGVKNIYQTPNKAIESFGVSGFFTFGAFADSVFARTMFNWYDTVRWTIGRHTLSLGGSYQRARFNQNNHLFQNGTFSFTGDITGLAIADFLTGNLRTFTQGWGSFQADRNILFSTFIQDTFKASARLTLNAGIRWEPSFPWHDLYNQAEAFSPALYAQGVKSQVYTNAYPGELFSGDPGFPVDG
;
A
#
# COMPACT_ATOMS: atom_id res chain seq x y z
N LEU A 1 -14.85 7.37 -14.49
CA LEU A 1 -15.44 8.31 -15.45
C LEU A 1 -16.86 8.66 -15.05
N SER A 2 -17.27 9.93 -15.25
CA SER A 2 -18.54 10.47 -14.82
C SER A 2 -19.55 10.55 -15.97
N THR A 3 -20.82 10.81 -15.63
CA THR A 3 -21.93 10.83 -16.58
C THR A 3 -22.83 12.04 -16.31
N ILE A 4 -23.26 12.70 -17.37
CA ILE A 4 -24.39 13.65 -17.32
C ILE A 4 -25.56 13.02 -18.03
N ASN A 5 -26.73 13.02 -17.39
CA ASN A 5 -27.99 12.57 -17.98
C ASN A 5 -29.11 13.58 -17.72
N GLY A 6 -30.23 13.41 -18.38
CA GLY A 6 -31.39 14.25 -18.14
C GLY A 6 -32.51 14.04 -19.15
N THR A 7 -33.52 14.88 -19.05
CA THR A 7 -34.68 14.91 -19.95
C THR A 7 -34.82 16.30 -20.55
N VAL A 8 -35.05 16.35 -21.86
CA VAL A 8 -35.36 17.60 -22.58
C VAL A 8 -36.87 17.72 -22.78
N THR A 9 -37.47 18.81 -22.28
CA THR A 9 -38.91 19.09 -22.39
C THR A 9 -39.16 20.48 -22.97
N ASP A 10 -40.35 20.68 -23.51
CA ASP A 10 -40.88 21.98 -23.91
C ASP A 10 -41.54 22.72 -22.73
N PRO A 11 -42.07 23.96 -22.90
CA PRO A 11 -42.76 24.69 -21.86
C PRO A 11 -44.03 24.01 -21.33
N SER A 12 -44.66 23.15 -22.12
CA SER A 12 -45.87 22.38 -21.72
C SER A 12 -45.53 21.13 -20.91
N GLY A 13 -44.26 20.74 -20.86
CA GLY A 13 -43.77 19.49 -20.26
C GLY A 13 -43.76 18.31 -21.23
N ALA A 14 -44.07 18.52 -22.51
CA ALA A 14 -43.90 17.47 -23.52
C ALA A 14 -42.44 17.24 -23.83
N VAL A 15 -42.06 15.97 -24.09
CA VAL A 15 -40.67 15.60 -24.37
C VAL A 15 -40.20 16.11 -25.74
N VAL A 16 -38.99 16.58 -25.82
CA VAL A 16 -38.34 17.03 -27.08
C VAL A 16 -37.36 15.95 -27.51
N ALA A 17 -37.71 15.21 -28.56
CA ALA A 17 -36.84 14.23 -29.19
C ALA A 17 -35.92 14.89 -30.24
N GLY A 18 -34.70 14.38 -30.42
CA GLY A 18 -33.75 14.87 -31.42
C GLY A 18 -33.12 16.22 -31.10
N ALA A 19 -33.24 16.71 -29.86
CA ALA A 19 -32.45 17.85 -29.41
C ALA A 19 -30.97 17.48 -29.38
N ASN A 20 -30.11 18.41 -29.80
CA ASN A 20 -28.65 18.22 -29.77
C ASN A 20 -28.09 18.73 -28.45
N ILE A 21 -27.42 17.87 -27.72
CA ILE A 21 -26.85 18.16 -26.41
C ILE A 21 -25.33 18.11 -26.51
N THR A 22 -24.66 19.22 -26.20
CA THR A 22 -23.18 19.33 -26.21
C THR A 22 -22.72 19.71 -24.82
N VAL A 23 -21.83 18.89 -24.23
CA VAL A 23 -21.06 19.28 -23.04
C VAL A 23 -19.65 19.65 -23.45
N LYS A 24 -19.11 20.72 -22.85
CA LYS A 24 -17.77 21.20 -23.13
C LYS A 24 -17.01 21.37 -21.81
N GLU A 25 -15.83 20.77 -21.74
CA GLU A 25 -14.91 20.89 -20.60
C GLU A 25 -14.34 22.32 -20.55
N VAL A 26 -14.39 22.95 -19.38
CA VAL A 26 -14.01 24.37 -19.23
C VAL A 26 -12.53 24.60 -19.51
N ASP A 27 -11.67 23.73 -18.96
CA ASP A 27 -10.22 23.94 -18.94
C ASP A 27 -9.50 23.51 -20.22
N THR A 28 -10.08 22.60 -20.98
CA THR A 28 -9.48 22.04 -22.21
C THR A 28 -10.26 22.39 -23.47
N SER A 29 -11.48 22.93 -23.32
CA SER A 29 -12.43 23.17 -24.41
C SER A 29 -12.88 21.93 -25.18
N LEU A 30 -12.54 20.72 -24.69
CA LEU A 30 -12.95 19.46 -25.31
C LEU A 30 -14.44 19.22 -25.11
N GLY A 31 -15.14 18.89 -26.19
CA GLY A 31 -16.58 18.69 -26.19
C GLY A 31 -17.01 17.25 -26.46
N ARG A 32 -18.21 16.92 -26.01
CA ARG A 32 -18.97 15.72 -26.39
C ARG A 32 -20.39 16.07 -26.72
N THR A 33 -20.94 15.36 -27.71
CA THR A 33 -22.32 15.61 -28.20
C THR A 33 -23.11 14.33 -28.19
N THR A 34 -24.39 14.43 -27.82
CA THR A 34 -25.41 13.36 -27.94
C THR A 34 -26.71 13.99 -28.42
N VAL A 35 -27.72 13.14 -28.67
CA VAL A 35 -29.06 13.58 -29.02
C VAL A 35 -30.09 12.98 -28.06
N SER A 36 -31.16 13.73 -27.74
CA SER A 36 -32.27 13.21 -26.96
C SER A 36 -33.06 12.15 -27.75
N ASN A 37 -33.41 11.05 -27.06
CA ASN A 37 -34.20 9.96 -27.66
C ASN A 37 -35.71 10.29 -27.74
N GLN A 38 -36.52 9.30 -28.12
CA GLN A 38 -37.98 9.48 -28.24
C GLN A 38 -38.67 9.81 -26.93
N ASP A 39 -38.11 9.42 -25.79
CA ASP A 39 -38.58 9.78 -24.44
C ASP A 39 -38.00 11.13 -23.96
N GLY A 40 -37.30 11.89 -24.82
CA GLY A 40 -36.58 13.11 -24.48
C GLY A 40 -35.36 12.90 -23.59
N LEU A 41 -34.98 11.66 -23.32
CA LEU A 41 -33.83 11.30 -22.47
C LEU A 41 -32.52 11.47 -23.22
N TYR A 42 -31.50 11.96 -22.53
CA TYR A 42 -30.12 11.98 -23.01
C TYR A 42 -29.13 11.49 -21.96
N VAL A 43 -28.03 10.93 -22.39
CA VAL A 43 -26.92 10.47 -21.55
C VAL A 43 -25.60 10.79 -22.25
N ILE A 44 -24.65 11.35 -21.51
CA ILE A 44 -23.27 11.58 -21.94
C ILE A 44 -22.36 10.96 -20.87
N SER A 45 -21.82 9.77 -21.17
CA SER A 45 -20.93 9.04 -20.28
C SER A 45 -19.46 9.26 -20.65
N GLY A 46 -18.52 8.80 -19.79
CA GLY A 46 -17.08 8.87 -20.04
C GLY A 46 -16.51 10.27 -19.92
N LEU A 47 -17.12 11.09 -19.08
CA LEU A 47 -16.64 12.42 -18.75
C LEU A 47 -15.59 12.35 -17.62
N ARG A 48 -14.62 13.26 -17.66
CA ARG A 48 -13.61 13.40 -16.60
C ARG A 48 -14.20 14.20 -15.43
N PRO A 49 -13.71 14.01 -14.20
CA PRO A 49 -14.12 14.84 -13.06
C PRO A 49 -13.46 16.23 -13.18
N THR A 50 -14.23 17.17 -13.70
CA THR A 50 -13.83 18.59 -13.89
C THR A 50 -15.07 19.45 -14.14
N GLY A 51 -14.86 20.73 -14.42
CA GLY A 51 -15.92 21.69 -14.74
C GLY A 51 -16.40 21.60 -16.19
N TYR A 52 -17.72 21.70 -16.39
CA TYR A 52 -18.37 21.63 -17.70
C TYR A 52 -19.36 22.77 -17.94
N THR A 53 -19.59 23.05 -19.23
CA THR A 53 -20.75 23.79 -19.74
C THR A 53 -21.61 22.83 -20.55
N LEU A 54 -22.93 22.95 -20.44
CA LEU A 54 -23.93 22.20 -21.19
C LEU A 54 -24.68 23.13 -22.12
N ASN A 55 -24.72 22.80 -23.40
CA ASN A 55 -25.52 23.50 -24.41
C ASN A 55 -26.55 22.52 -25.01
N VAL A 56 -27.79 22.97 -25.14
CA VAL A 56 -28.88 22.18 -25.72
C VAL A 56 -29.58 23.00 -26.79
N GLU A 57 -29.70 22.41 -27.98
CA GLU A 57 -30.33 23.01 -29.15
C GLU A 57 -31.46 22.12 -29.67
N GLY A 58 -32.63 22.68 -29.87
CA GLY A 58 -33.78 22.01 -30.46
C GLY A 58 -34.35 22.83 -31.60
N ARG A 59 -34.84 22.18 -32.64
CA ARG A 59 -35.45 22.87 -33.80
C ARG A 59 -36.75 23.58 -33.37
N GLY A 60 -36.76 24.91 -33.51
CA GLY A 60 -37.93 25.74 -33.10
C GLY A 60 -37.88 26.19 -31.65
N PHE A 61 -36.79 25.95 -30.95
CA PHE A 61 -36.57 26.37 -29.58
C PHE A 61 -35.35 27.30 -29.47
N ARG A 62 -35.31 28.11 -28.42
CA ARG A 62 -34.13 28.89 -28.02
C ARG A 62 -33.04 27.96 -27.52
N GLN A 63 -31.80 28.34 -27.76
CA GLN A 63 -30.65 27.61 -27.21
C GLN A 63 -30.64 27.73 -25.67
N PHE A 64 -30.46 26.59 -25.01
CA PHE A 64 -30.24 26.53 -23.57
C PHE A 64 -28.75 26.36 -23.29
N ALA A 65 -28.18 27.18 -22.40
CA ALA A 65 -26.79 27.05 -21.95
C ALA A 65 -26.74 27.06 -20.43
N GLN A 66 -26.06 26.08 -19.84
CA GLN A 66 -25.81 26.01 -18.41
C GLN A 66 -24.31 25.92 -18.14
N SER A 67 -23.82 26.79 -17.25
CA SER A 67 -22.44 26.81 -16.76
C SER A 67 -22.37 26.41 -15.28
N GLY A 68 -21.13 26.20 -14.78
CA GLY A 68 -20.91 25.85 -13.37
C GLY A 68 -21.24 24.39 -13.02
N ILE A 69 -21.28 23.50 -13.98
CA ILE A 69 -21.44 22.06 -13.77
C ILE A 69 -20.10 21.50 -13.34
N VAL A 70 -20.00 20.95 -12.14
CA VAL A 70 -18.79 20.28 -11.65
C VAL A 70 -19.11 18.80 -11.50
N LEU A 71 -18.30 17.94 -12.12
CA LEU A 71 -18.41 16.50 -11.98
C LEU A 71 -17.30 15.99 -11.07
N GLU A 72 -17.68 15.12 -10.14
CA GLU A 72 -16.76 14.32 -9.33
C GLU A 72 -16.53 12.94 -9.96
N ALA A 73 -15.50 12.22 -9.53
CA ALA A 73 -15.20 10.88 -10.06
C ALA A 73 -16.35 9.89 -9.82
N ASN A 74 -16.73 9.19 -10.88
CA ASN A 74 -17.85 8.24 -10.89
C ASN A 74 -19.20 8.86 -10.55
N ASP A 75 -19.33 10.14 -10.82
CA ASP A 75 -20.57 10.88 -10.60
C ASP A 75 -21.58 10.65 -11.72
N THR A 76 -22.86 10.68 -11.37
CA THR A 76 -23.96 10.71 -12.32
C THR A 76 -24.85 11.89 -12.02
N VAL A 77 -24.67 12.96 -12.77
CA VAL A 77 -25.41 14.22 -12.58
C VAL A 77 -26.60 14.26 -13.50
N THR A 78 -27.78 14.50 -12.94
CA THR A 78 -29.03 14.63 -13.71
C THR A 78 -29.37 16.11 -13.93
N ILE A 79 -29.38 16.53 -15.21
CA ILE A 79 -29.73 17.89 -15.62
C ILE A 79 -30.95 17.81 -16.54
N ASN A 80 -32.11 18.17 -16.02
CA ASN A 80 -33.33 18.26 -16.81
C ASN A 80 -33.40 19.64 -17.46
N VAL A 81 -33.59 19.68 -18.78
CA VAL A 81 -33.57 20.91 -19.57
C VAL A 81 -34.99 21.21 -20.06
N LYS A 82 -35.44 22.44 -19.83
CA LYS A 82 -36.68 22.96 -20.38
C LYS A 82 -36.33 23.98 -21.46
N LEU A 83 -36.73 23.70 -22.72
CA LEU A 83 -36.47 24.56 -23.86
C LEU A 83 -37.67 25.49 -24.09
N ASP A 84 -37.41 26.78 -24.23
CA ASP A 84 -38.44 27.75 -24.57
C ASP A 84 -38.59 27.90 -26.09
N VAL A 85 -39.82 28.09 -26.56
CA VAL A 85 -40.11 28.31 -27.99
C VAL A 85 -39.49 29.64 -28.46
N GLY A 86 -38.80 29.60 -29.57
CA GLY A 86 -38.12 30.79 -30.12
C GLY A 86 -37.14 30.46 -31.22
N THR A 87 -36.36 31.46 -31.63
CA THR A 87 -35.29 31.28 -32.63
C THR A 87 -34.05 30.74 -31.96
N THR A 88 -33.28 29.91 -32.67
CA THR A 88 -32.02 29.32 -32.19
C THR A 88 -30.89 30.34 -31.97
N THR A 89 -31.09 31.61 -32.38
CA THR A 89 -30.13 32.72 -32.15
C THR A 89 -30.22 33.34 -30.77
N GLU A 90 -31.29 33.02 -29.97
CA GLU A 90 -31.43 33.51 -28.61
C GLU A 90 -31.00 32.42 -27.61
N THR A 91 -30.17 32.80 -26.65
CA THR A 91 -29.60 31.87 -25.66
C THR A 91 -30.13 32.22 -24.27
N ILE A 92 -30.61 31.20 -23.54
CA ILE A 92 -30.98 31.30 -22.13
C ILE A 92 -29.78 30.77 -21.32
N ASN A 93 -29.12 31.65 -20.56
CA ASN A 93 -28.00 31.29 -19.71
C ASN A 93 -28.48 30.98 -18.29
N VAL A 94 -28.19 29.78 -17.79
CA VAL A 94 -28.44 29.34 -16.41
C VAL A 94 -27.10 29.12 -15.72
N ASN A 95 -26.94 29.64 -14.52
CA ASN A 95 -25.76 29.36 -13.70
C ASN A 95 -26.15 28.36 -12.61
N ALA A 96 -25.52 27.19 -12.60
CA ALA A 96 -25.78 26.16 -11.61
C ALA A 96 -25.04 26.50 -10.30
N ASN A 97 -25.67 27.23 -9.40
CA ASN A 97 -25.14 27.49 -8.06
C ASN A 97 -25.70 26.51 -7.00
N ALA A 98 -26.46 25.50 -7.38
CA ALA A 98 -27.05 24.56 -6.44
C ALA A 98 -26.16 23.32 -6.28
N VAL A 99 -26.03 22.84 -5.04
CA VAL A 99 -25.47 21.53 -4.73
C VAL A 99 -26.24 20.49 -5.56
N GLN A 100 -25.54 19.84 -6.48
CA GLN A 100 -26.12 18.79 -7.30
C GLN A 100 -26.28 17.54 -6.45
N VAL A 101 -27.52 17.10 -6.24
CA VAL A 101 -27.82 15.85 -5.52
C VAL A 101 -27.82 14.71 -6.52
N ASP A 102 -26.98 13.71 -6.30
CA ASP A 102 -27.05 12.47 -7.07
C ASP A 102 -28.34 11.72 -6.72
N THR A 103 -29.24 11.62 -7.68
CA THR A 103 -30.52 10.90 -7.55
C THR A 103 -30.53 9.60 -8.34
N SER A 104 -29.40 9.23 -8.96
CA SER A 104 -29.29 8.10 -9.89
C SER A 104 -28.59 6.90 -9.27
N THR A 105 -27.79 7.10 -8.21
CA THR A 105 -27.06 6.02 -7.55
C THR A 105 -27.41 5.92 -6.08
N SER A 106 -27.27 4.71 -5.51
CA SER A 106 -27.41 4.43 -4.07
C SER A 106 -26.05 4.25 -3.40
N THR A 107 -24.95 4.55 -4.09
CA THR A 107 -23.59 4.40 -3.60
C THR A 107 -23.33 5.40 -2.46
N ILE A 108 -22.89 4.89 -1.31
CA ILE A 108 -22.44 5.74 -0.21
C ILE A 108 -20.97 6.05 -0.45
N ARG A 109 -20.67 7.31 -0.69
CA ARG A 109 -19.31 7.77 -0.97
C ARG A 109 -18.98 9.07 -0.25
N GLN A 110 -17.70 9.29 -0.03
CA GLN A 110 -17.15 10.58 0.39
C GLN A 110 -16.09 10.99 -0.62
N VAL A 111 -16.12 12.27 -0.99
CA VAL A 111 -15.17 12.87 -1.92
C VAL A 111 -14.37 13.94 -1.21
N VAL A 112 -13.06 13.94 -1.46
CA VAL A 112 -12.13 14.97 -1.01
C VAL A 112 -11.51 15.61 -2.26
N ASP A 113 -11.79 16.89 -2.44
CA ASP A 113 -11.28 17.66 -3.56
C ASP A 113 -9.80 18.03 -3.40
N SER A 114 -9.19 18.55 -4.48
CA SER A 114 -7.77 18.90 -4.52
C SER A 114 -7.38 19.91 -3.43
N ALA A 115 -8.20 20.94 -3.18
CA ALA A 115 -7.89 21.95 -2.18
C ALA A 115 -7.84 21.36 -0.77
N ARG A 116 -8.84 20.55 -0.41
CA ARG A 116 -8.87 19.86 0.88
C ARG A 116 -7.71 18.89 1.04
N MET A 117 -7.32 18.15 -0.02
CA MET A 117 -6.19 17.21 0.06
C MET A 117 -4.88 17.90 0.40
N VAL A 118 -4.66 19.11 -0.11
CA VAL A 118 -3.45 19.90 0.16
C VAL A 118 -3.50 20.57 1.54
N GLU A 119 -4.68 21.02 1.97
CA GLU A 119 -4.86 21.78 3.21
C GLU A 119 -5.03 20.91 4.46
N LEU A 120 -5.49 19.67 4.33
CA LEU A 120 -5.65 18.75 5.45
C LEU A 120 -4.28 18.37 6.04
N PRO A 121 -4.15 18.33 7.38
CA PRO A 121 -2.89 18.00 8.06
C PRO A 121 -2.60 16.50 8.02
N LEU A 122 -2.39 15.94 6.84
CA LEU A 122 -2.03 14.53 6.67
C LEU A 122 -0.63 14.27 7.23
N ASN A 123 -0.48 13.23 8.04
CA ASN A 123 0.84 12.85 8.56
C ASN A 123 1.72 12.36 7.40
N GLY A 124 2.72 13.18 7.08
CA GLY A 124 3.62 12.89 5.97
C GLY A 124 3.03 13.12 4.59
N ARG A 125 1.90 13.83 4.49
CA ARG A 125 1.24 14.13 3.22
C ARG A 125 0.87 12.88 2.42
N ASN A 126 0.54 11.78 3.12
CA ASN A 126 0.12 10.54 2.51
C ASN A 126 -1.39 10.55 2.23
N PRO A 127 -1.84 10.61 0.95
CA PRO A 127 -3.27 10.67 0.62
C PRO A 127 -4.05 9.43 1.06
N ALA A 128 -3.40 8.26 1.19
CA ALA A 128 -4.08 7.05 1.64
C ALA A 128 -4.67 7.18 3.05
N GLN A 129 -4.15 8.11 3.88
CA GLN A 129 -4.71 8.40 5.21
C GLN A 129 -6.10 9.07 5.16
N LEU A 130 -6.51 9.62 4.02
CA LEU A 130 -7.86 10.16 3.85
C LEU A 130 -8.94 9.09 4.04
N THR A 131 -8.59 7.82 3.84
CA THR A 131 -9.50 6.69 4.13
C THR A 131 -10.00 6.68 5.58
N ALA A 132 -9.18 7.13 6.53
CA ALA A 132 -9.54 7.20 7.94
C ALA A 132 -10.55 8.31 8.29
N LEU A 133 -10.80 9.25 7.37
CA LEU A 133 -11.77 10.33 7.57
C LEU A 133 -13.19 9.91 7.21
N VAL A 134 -13.36 8.75 6.59
CA VAL A 134 -14.65 8.28 6.09
C VAL A 134 -15.42 7.57 7.18
N ALA A 135 -16.71 7.84 7.28
CA ALA A 135 -17.58 7.19 8.27
C ALA A 135 -17.57 5.66 8.10
N GLY A 136 -17.38 4.94 9.21
CA GLY A 136 -17.26 3.48 9.23
C GLY A 136 -15.87 2.93 8.93
N ALA A 137 -14.89 3.79 8.61
CA ALA A 137 -13.52 3.39 8.42
C ALA A 137 -12.72 3.47 9.75
N VAL A 138 -11.95 2.44 10.03
CA VAL A 138 -11.10 2.35 11.22
C VAL A 138 -9.69 1.95 10.76
N ASN A 139 -8.69 2.77 11.11
CA ASN A 139 -7.30 2.37 10.91
C ASN A 139 -6.99 1.16 11.78
N ALA A 140 -6.62 0.08 11.14
CA ALA A 140 -6.12 -1.09 11.82
C ALA A 140 -4.62 -0.91 12.02
N ILE A 141 -4.20 -0.83 13.28
CA ILE A 141 -2.79 -0.83 13.63
C ILE A 141 -2.29 -2.26 13.37
N THR A 142 -1.60 -2.46 12.25
CA THR A 142 -0.86 -3.69 12.00
C THR A 142 0.62 -3.34 11.95
N ASP A 143 1.45 -4.17 12.55
CA ASP A 143 2.91 -4.01 12.57
C ASP A 143 3.56 -3.98 11.17
N ASN A 144 2.78 -4.23 10.13
CA ASN A 144 3.27 -4.48 8.77
C ASN A 144 3.15 -3.31 7.81
N ALA A 145 2.23 -2.37 8.05
CA ALA A 145 1.90 -1.36 7.04
C ALA A 145 2.67 -0.06 7.18
N ASP A 146 3.19 0.22 8.36
CA ASP A 146 3.57 1.60 8.70
C ASP A 146 5.07 1.89 8.60
N GLN A 147 5.92 0.92 8.37
CA GLN A 147 7.35 1.15 8.59
C GLN A 147 8.31 0.71 7.48
N GLY A 148 7.87 0.19 6.37
CA GLY A 148 8.75 -0.28 5.29
C GLY A 148 9.77 -1.33 5.74
N THR A 149 9.49 -1.96 6.86
CA THR A 149 10.43 -2.88 7.50
C THR A 149 10.30 -4.31 7.03
N THR A 150 9.20 -4.61 6.29
CA THR A 150 8.92 -6.00 5.99
C THR A 150 8.78 -6.29 4.51
N LYS A 151 7.60 -6.11 3.97
CA LYS A 151 7.25 -6.60 2.64
C LYS A 151 6.41 -5.61 1.84
N THR A 152 6.06 -4.49 2.47
CA THR A 152 5.23 -3.43 1.87
C THR A 152 5.96 -2.11 1.81
N PHE A 153 5.54 -1.26 0.90
CA PHE A 153 6.05 0.10 0.79
C PHE A 153 5.63 0.93 2.02
N PRO A 154 6.47 1.86 2.51
CA PRO A 154 6.23 2.59 3.78
C PRO A 154 5.00 3.51 3.80
N ALA A 155 4.37 3.75 2.66
CA ALA A 155 3.15 4.59 2.55
C ALA A 155 1.85 3.78 2.56
N ALA A 156 1.92 2.45 2.69
CA ALA A 156 0.75 1.59 2.72
C ALA A 156 -0.07 1.81 4.00
N VAL A 157 -1.40 1.72 3.88
CA VAL A 157 -2.33 1.81 5.00
C VAL A 157 -3.19 0.55 5.10
N THR A 158 -3.57 0.20 6.32
CA THR A 158 -4.52 -0.87 6.59
C THR A 158 -5.76 -0.29 7.23
N VAL A 159 -6.89 -0.47 6.58
CA VAL A 159 -8.17 0.10 7.02
C VAL A 159 -9.24 -0.98 6.99
N SER A 160 -10.02 -1.07 8.06
CA SER A 160 -11.27 -1.84 8.11
C SER A 160 -12.44 -0.88 7.86
N VAL A 161 -13.40 -1.29 7.05
CA VAL A 161 -14.59 -0.50 6.74
C VAL A 161 -15.84 -1.29 7.07
N ASN A 162 -16.78 -0.66 7.79
CA ASN A 162 -18.06 -1.24 8.17
C ASN A 162 -17.96 -2.63 8.83
N GLY A 163 -16.89 -2.88 9.61
CA GLY A 163 -16.63 -4.16 10.25
C GLY A 163 -16.08 -5.25 9.33
N GLY A 164 -15.73 -4.90 8.08
CA GLY A 164 -15.06 -5.81 7.14
C GLY A 164 -13.61 -6.12 7.56
N ARG A 165 -13.01 -7.08 6.87
CA ARG A 165 -11.59 -7.44 7.11
C ARG A 165 -10.69 -6.26 6.75
N GLN A 166 -9.59 -6.11 7.48
CA GLN A 166 -8.48 -5.24 7.09
C GLN A 166 -7.96 -5.66 5.72
N ASN A 167 -7.41 -4.72 4.97
CA ASN A 167 -6.84 -4.98 3.65
C ASN A 167 -7.84 -5.56 2.64
N ASN A 168 -9.11 -5.22 2.76
CA ASN A 168 -10.17 -5.64 1.84
C ASN A 168 -10.82 -4.43 1.15
N ILE A 169 -9.99 -3.45 0.80
CA ILE A 169 -10.36 -2.23 0.10
C ILE A 169 -9.63 -2.19 -1.23
N ALA A 170 -10.38 -1.98 -2.31
CA ALA A 170 -9.78 -1.74 -3.62
C ALA A 170 -9.24 -0.32 -3.71
N PHE A 171 -7.98 -0.18 -4.08
CA PHE A 171 -7.36 1.11 -4.39
C PHE A 171 -7.15 1.23 -5.90
N ASN A 172 -7.64 2.33 -6.48
CA ASN A 172 -7.51 2.62 -7.90
C ASN A 172 -6.91 4.01 -8.13
N ILE A 173 -6.06 4.16 -9.14
CA ILE A 173 -5.56 5.44 -9.65
C ILE A 173 -5.98 5.55 -11.11
N ASP A 174 -6.78 6.58 -11.45
CA ASP A 174 -7.34 6.78 -12.80
C ASP A 174 -8.06 5.54 -13.36
N GLY A 175 -8.69 4.76 -12.46
CA GLY A 175 -9.51 3.60 -12.80
C GLY A 175 -8.76 2.29 -13.03
N VAL A 176 -7.45 2.24 -12.75
CA VAL A 176 -6.66 0.98 -12.73
C VAL A 176 -6.19 0.68 -11.31
N SER A 177 -5.87 -0.58 -11.01
CA SER A 177 -5.49 -1.02 -9.66
C SER A 177 -4.21 -0.34 -9.17
N ALA A 178 -4.19 -0.01 -7.90
CA ALA A 178 -3.02 0.48 -7.18
C ALA A 178 -2.80 -0.34 -5.90
N GLU A 179 -2.86 -1.65 -6.03
CA GLU A 179 -2.75 -2.60 -4.92
C GLU A 179 -1.47 -3.41 -5.00
N ASP A 180 -0.91 -3.72 -3.84
CA ASP A 180 0.11 -4.75 -3.68
C ASP A 180 -0.56 -6.12 -3.52
N ILE A 181 -0.35 -7.01 -4.48
CA ILE A 181 -0.94 -8.36 -4.51
C ILE A 181 -0.45 -9.30 -3.40
N PHE A 182 0.64 -8.96 -2.72
CA PHE A 182 1.18 -9.78 -1.65
C PHE A 182 0.52 -9.50 -0.30
N SER A 183 0.30 -8.23 0.01
CA SER A 183 -0.23 -7.79 1.31
C SER A 183 -1.66 -7.25 1.23
N ASN A 184 -2.19 -7.11 0.01
CA ASN A 184 -3.50 -6.53 -0.28
C ASN A 184 -3.68 -5.15 0.37
N VAL A 185 -2.70 -4.30 0.19
CA VAL A 185 -2.67 -2.90 0.63
C VAL A 185 -2.41 -1.99 -0.55
N ASN A 186 -2.61 -0.69 -0.39
CA ASN A 186 -2.31 0.25 -1.45
C ASN A 186 -0.82 0.29 -1.80
N GLN A 187 -0.50 0.40 -3.09
CA GLN A 187 0.77 0.92 -3.57
C GLN A 187 0.88 2.43 -3.22
N PRO A 188 2.09 3.03 -3.28
CA PRO A 188 2.22 4.46 -3.08
C PRO A 188 1.30 5.26 -3.99
N LEU A 189 0.41 6.05 -3.38
CA LEU A 189 -0.43 7.00 -4.12
C LEU A 189 0.39 8.24 -4.45
N PRO A 190 0.13 8.92 -5.58
CA PRO A 190 0.81 10.17 -5.90
C PRO A 190 0.60 11.24 -4.82
N MET A 191 1.56 12.15 -4.68
CA MET A 191 1.51 13.28 -3.74
C MET A 191 0.21 14.10 -3.88
N PRO A 192 -0.30 14.72 -2.79
CA PRO A 192 -1.57 15.47 -2.79
C PRO A 192 -1.68 16.52 -3.90
N ASP A 193 -0.57 17.23 -4.20
CA ASP A 193 -0.55 18.30 -5.22
C ASP A 193 -0.75 17.76 -6.64
N ALA A 194 -0.48 16.48 -6.87
CA ALA A 194 -0.70 15.81 -8.14
C ALA A 194 -2.12 15.21 -8.28
N LEU A 195 -2.95 15.33 -7.23
CA LEU A 195 -4.28 14.73 -7.21
C LEU A 195 -5.37 15.79 -7.47
N GLN A 196 -6.30 15.43 -8.33
CA GLN A 196 -7.52 16.19 -8.61
C GLN A 196 -8.60 15.85 -7.59
N GLU A 197 -8.71 14.56 -7.25
CA GLU A 197 -9.79 14.06 -6.40
C GLU A 197 -9.40 12.74 -5.74
N PHE A 198 -9.89 12.56 -4.51
CA PHE A 198 -9.87 11.30 -3.78
C PHE A 198 -11.30 10.95 -3.40
N SER A 199 -11.80 9.81 -3.88
CA SER A 199 -13.16 9.34 -3.63
C SER A 199 -13.11 7.98 -2.94
N PHE A 200 -13.88 7.81 -1.87
CA PHE A 200 -14.02 6.55 -1.17
C PHE A 200 -15.47 6.11 -1.10
N GLN A 201 -15.77 4.98 -1.73
CA GLN A 201 -17.08 4.32 -1.74
C GLN A 201 -17.08 3.21 -0.69
N THR A 202 -17.98 3.30 0.27
CA THR A 202 -18.04 2.37 1.41
C THR A 202 -19.16 1.34 1.31
N ASN A 203 -20.11 1.56 0.41
CA ASN A 203 -21.25 0.64 0.23
C ASN A 203 -21.92 0.83 -1.14
N ASN A 204 -22.62 -0.20 -1.61
CA ASN A 204 -23.44 -0.20 -2.83
C ASN A 204 -22.67 0.26 -4.09
N PHE A 205 -21.39 -0.07 -4.19
CA PHE A 205 -20.61 0.24 -5.38
C PHE A 205 -21.00 -0.67 -6.57
N SER A 206 -20.73 -0.18 -7.79
CA SER A 206 -21.08 -0.86 -9.04
C SER A 206 -20.44 -2.25 -9.17
N ALA A 207 -21.08 -3.16 -9.92
CA ALA A 207 -20.52 -4.45 -10.32
C ALA A 207 -19.24 -4.34 -11.17
N GLU A 208 -18.88 -3.14 -11.65
CA GLU A 208 -17.58 -2.85 -12.27
C GLU A 208 -16.41 -3.13 -11.31
N TYR A 209 -16.62 -2.94 -9.99
CA TYR A 209 -15.63 -3.20 -8.96
C TYR A 209 -15.75 -4.61 -8.39
N GLY A 210 -14.62 -5.22 -8.08
CA GLY A 210 -14.54 -6.57 -7.52
C GLY A 210 -13.29 -6.78 -6.68
N GLN A 211 -12.94 -8.05 -6.41
CA GLN A 211 -11.84 -8.53 -5.58
C GLN A 211 -11.98 -8.16 -4.10
N ASN A 212 -12.23 -6.90 -3.78
CA ASN A 212 -12.34 -6.38 -2.44
C ASN A 212 -13.78 -5.96 -2.12
N SER A 213 -14.33 -6.42 -1.00
CA SER A 213 -15.75 -6.28 -0.68
C SER A 213 -16.07 -5.16 0.32
N SER A 214 -15.06 -4.56 0.97
CA SER A 214 -15.28 -3.61 2.06
C SER A 214 -15.35 -2.15 1.61
N GLY A 215 -14.77 -1.82 0.45
CA GLY A 215 -14.80 -0.47 -0.08
C GLY A 215 -13.94 -0.29 -1.31
N VAL A 216 -14.14 0.85 -1.99
CA VAL A 216 -13.40 1.21 -3.20
C VAL A 216 -12.89 2.63 -3.08
N VAL A 217 -11.58 2.80 -3.10
CA VAL A 217 -10.90 4.09 -3.21
C VAL A 217 -10.57 4.36 -4.67
N ASN A 218 -11.01 5.49 -5.18
CA ASN A 218 -10.64 5.97 -6.51
C ASN A 218 -9.91 7.31 -6.36
N VAL A 219 -8.70 7.35 -6.89
CA VAL A 219 -7.86 8.53 -6.91
C VAL A 219 -7.74 9.00 -8.36
N VAL A 220 -7.98 10.28 -8.59
CA VAL A 220 -7.85 10.91 -9.90
C VAL A 220 -6.66 11.84 -9.90
N THR A 221 -5.76 11.67 -10.86
CA THR A 221 -4.59 12.54 -11.01
C THR A 221 -4.93 13.81 -11.80
N LYS A 222 -4.26 14.93 -11.48
CA LYS A 222 -4.36 16.17 -12.26
C LYS A 222 -3.87 15.95 -13.69
N SER A 223 -4.39 16.75 -14.60
CA SER A 223 -3.95 16.80 -16.00
C SER A 223 -3.55 18.21 -16.40
N GLY A 224 -2.89 18.35 -17.55
CA GLY A 224 -2.68 19.63 -18.19
C GLY A 224 -3.99 20.24 -18.69
N THR A 225 -4.01 21.55 -18.83
CA THR A 225 -5.12 22.37 -19.35
C THR A 225 -4.62 23.27 -20.48
N ASN A 226 -5.49 24.11 -21.04
CA ASN A 226 -5.09 25.11 -22.05
C ASN A 226 -4.23 26.26 -21.49
N SER A 227 -4.09 26.33 -20.17
CA SER A 227 -3.23 27.28 -19.48
C SER A 227 -2.13 26.57 -18.71
N PHE A 228 -0.92 27.09 -18.74
CA PHE A 228 0.14 26.57 -17.88
C PHE A 228 -0.18 26.85 -16.42
N HIS A 229 -0.02 25.84 -15.59
CA HIS A 229 -0.24 25.93 -14.15
C HIS A 229 0.73 25.00 -13.43
N GLY A 230 0.99 25.29 -12.17
CA GLY A 230 1.86 24.49 -11.33
C GLY A 230 1.99 25.10 -9.95
N ASP A 231 2.65 24.39 -9.10
CA ASP A 231 2.97 24.78 -7.73
C ASP A 231 4.41 24.39 -7.39
N ALA A 232 4.94 24.99 -6.33
CA ALA A 232 6.15 24.58 -5.67
C ALA A 232 5.94 24.70 -4.17
N PHE A 233 6.39 23.71 -3.40
CA PHE A 233 6.15 23.66 -1.97
C PHE A 233 7.35 23.14 -1.19
N GLU A 234 7.42 23.56 0.07
CA GLU A 234 8.28 22.95 1.07
C GLU A 234 7.57 22.89 2.43
N PHE A 235 7.60 21.71 3.05
CA PHE A 235 7.08 21.47 4.39
C PHE A 235 8.21 21.00 5.30
N VAL A 236 8.42 21.72 6.39
CA VAL A 236 9.47 21.45 7.36
C VAL A 236 8.86 21.02 8.69
N ARG A 237 9.28 19.88 9.20
CA ARG A 237 9.03 19.48 10.59
C ARG A 237 10.37 19.25 11.29
N ASN A 238 10.59 20.00 12.36
CA ASN A 238 11.84 19.97 13.09
C ASN A 238 11.56 19.80 14.60
N ALA A 239 12.38 19.01 15.27
CA ALA A 239 12.32 18.77 16.72
C ALA A 239 12.35 20.07 17.55
N VAL A 240 12.95 21.15 17.04
CA VAL A 240 12.96 22.46 17.70
C VAL A 240 11.54 23.00 17.92
N PHE A 241 10.61 22.67 17.01
CA PHE A 241 9.20 23.08 17.08
C PHE A 241 8.30 22.02 17.72
N ASN A 242 8.80 20.80 17.99
CA ASN A 242 8.03 19.74 18.61
C ASN A 242 8.07 19.82 20.14
N ALA A 243 7.00 19.43 20.80
CA ALA A 243 7.05 19.07 22.20
C ALA A 243 7.83 17.75 22.38
N ARG A 244 8.42 17.55 23.56
CA ARG A 244 8.97 16.27 23.96
C ARG A 244 7.83 15.26 24.14
N ASN A 245 8.01 14.02 23.69
CA ASN A 245 7.08 12.94 24.00
C ASN A 245 7.02 12.76 25.52
N PHE A 246 5.81 12.59 26.06
CA PHE A 246 5.58 12.51 27.51
C PHE A 246 6.42 11.41 28.18
N PHE A 247 6.56 10.27 27.53
CA PHE A 247 7.29 9.11 28.05
C PHE A 247 8.79 9.13 27.77
N GLU A 248 9.31 10.10 27.02
CA GLU A 248 10.74 10.19 26.71
C GLU A 248 11.48 11.15 27.64
N ALA A 249 12.71 10.79 28.02
CA ALA A 249 13.55 11.63 28.88
C ALA A 249 14.06 12.90 28.16
N LYS A 250 14.26 12.82 26.84
CA LYS A 250 14.77 13.91 26.00
C LYS A 250 13.89 14.10 24.78
N ARG A 251 13.95 15.30 24.16
CA ARG A 251 13.32 15.59 22.89
C ARG A 251 14.02 14.78 21.79
N ASP A 252 13.25 14.32 20.78
CA ASP A 252 13.79 13.71 19.58
C ASP A 252 14.70 14.69 18.79
N GLN A 253 15.35 14.21 17.74
CA GLN A 253 16.21 15.02 16.86
C GLN A 253 15.62 15.11 15.44
N LEU A 254 14.31 14.95 15.32
CA LEU A 254 13.63 14.88 14.04
C LEU A 254 13.89 16.13 13.17
N LYS A 255 14.36 15.87 11.97
CA LYS A 255 14.40 16.82 10.86
C LYS A 255 13.72 16.15 9.66
N ARG A 256 12.57 16.65 9.28
CA ARG A 256 11.82 16.18 8.12
C ARG A 256 11.59 17.34 7.17
N ASN A 257 12.06 17.20 5.94
CA ASN A 257 11.82 18.13 4.85
C ASN A 257 11.06 17.40 3.75
N GLN A 258 9.96 18.00 3.28
CA GLN A 258 9.21 17.54 2.12
C GLN A 258 9.11 18.69 1.15
N PHE A 259 9.65 18.53 -0.04
CA PHE A 259 9.74 19.57 -1.05
C PHE A 259 9.43 19.01 -2.41
N GLY A 260 8.93 19.86 -3.27
CA GLY A 260 8.56 19.45 -4.62
C GLY A 260 7.80 20.50 -5.37
N GLY A 261 7.12 20.07 -6.41
CA GLY A 261 6.26 20.89 -7.21
C GLY A 261 5.62 20.12 -8.35
N THR A 262 4.65 20.74 -8.96
CA THR A 262 3.93 20.24 -10.13
C THR A 262 3.97 21.27 -11.24
N PHE A 263 3.83 20.79 -12.48
CA PHE A 263 3.72 21.65 -13.65
C PHE A 263 2.92 20.95 -14.75
N GLY A 264 1.99 21.68 -15.35
CA GLY A 264 1.16 21.17 -16.43
C GLY A 264 0.72 22.27 -17.39
N GLY A 265 0.23 21.84 -18.56
CA GLY A 265 -0.25 22.75 -19.58
C GLY A 265 -0.41 22.10 -20.95
N PRO A 266 -0.66 22.89 -22.01
CA PRO A 266 -0.82 22.39 -23.35
C PRO A 266 0.52 22.17 -24.05
N ILE A 267 0.68 21.01 -24.71
CA ILE A 267 1.67 20.84 -25.78
C ILE A 267 1.06 21.36 -27.09
N VAL A 268 -0.20 20.99 -27.34
CA VAL A 268 -1.05 21.53 -28.40
C VAL A 268 -2.39 21.89 -27.78
N ARG A 269 -2.76 23.17 -27.85
CA ARG A 269 -4.04 23.66 -27.30
C ARG A 269 -5.22 22.85 -27.83
N ASP A 270 -6.21 22.62 -26.97
CA ASP A 270 -7.45 21.88 -27.26
C ASP A 270 -7.23 20.41 -27.67
N LYS A 271 -5.97 19.90 -27.62
CA LYS A 271 -5.67 18.60 -28.19
C LYS A 271 -4.71 17.74 -27.38
N LEU A 272 -3.56 18.26 -26.98
CA LEU A 272 -2.50 17.48 -26.33
C LEU A 272 -1.98 18.24 -25.10
N PHE A 273 -2.08 17.58 -23.95
CA PHE A 273 -1.74 18.14 -22.66
C PHE A 273 -0.74 17.27 -21.92
N PHE A 274 0.05 17.89 -21.07
CA PHE A 274 0.94 17.20 -20.16
C PHE A 274 0.77 17.69 -18.73
N PHE A 275 1.09 16.84 -17.79
CA PHE A 275 1.22 17.17 -16.37
C PHE A 275 2.37 16.35 -15.78
N GLY A 276 3.17 16.94 -14.92
CA GLY A 276 4.26 16.29 -14.23
C GLY A 276 4.44 16.82 -12.82
N GLY A 277 4.99 15.99 -11.94
CA GLY A 277 5.27 16.38 -10.58
C GLY A 277 6.38 15.57 -9.96
N TYR A 278 7.02 16.17 -8.95
CA TYR A 278 8.04 15.56 -8.12
C TYR A 278 7.86 15.95 -6.66
N GLN A 279 8.01 14.98 -5.76
CA GLN A 279 8.16 15.22 -4.32
C GLN A 279 9.35 14.45 -3.78
N GLY A 280 10.18 15.15 -3.00
CA GLY A 280 11.25 14.56 -2.20
C GLY A 280 10.94 14.67 -0.71
N THR A 281 11.07 13.56 0.03
CA THR A 281 11.00 13.56 1.50
C THR A 281 12.33 13.12 2.08
N ARG A 282 12.86 13.88 3.03
CA ARG A 282 14.12 13.59 3.73
C ARG A 282 13.88 13.58 5.23
N ILE A 283 14.02 12.42 5.85
CA ILE A 283 13.87 12.26 7.29
C ILE A 283 15.23 11.94 7.88
N ARG A 284 15.61 12.71 8.88
CA ARG A 284 16.76 12.49 9.73
C ARG A 284 16.29 12.56 11.16
N ASN A 285 16.43 11.47 11.87
CA ASN A 285 16.08 11.39 13.29
C ASN A 285 17.11 10.53 14.00
N THR A 286 17.15 10.62 15.29
CA THR A 286 17.88 9.69 16.14
C THR A 286 16.87 9.15 17.13
N GLN A 287 16.55 7.88 17.00
CA GLN A 287 15.70 7.20 17.96
C GLN A 287 16.49 7.08 19.26
N GLY A 288 16.22 7.98 20.19
CA GLY A 288 16.89 8.05 21.48
C GLY A 288 16.25 7.17 22.53
N GLY A 289 16.94 7.05 23.66
CA GLY A 289 16.36 6.45 24.85
C GLY A 289 16.29 4.92 24.87
N ARG A 290 16.90 4.23 23.90
CA ARG A 290 17.04 2.78 23.99
C ARG A 290 18.09 2.41 25.05
N SER A 291 17.80 1.39 25.83
CA SER A 291 18.72 0.85 26.83
C SER A 291 18.82 -0.66 26.72
N ALA A 292 19.94 -1.17 27.17
CA ALA A 292 20.19 -2.59 27.31
C ALA A 292 21.09 -2.83 28.51
N TYR A 293 21.14 -4.04 29.01
CA TYR A 293 22.11 -4.47 30.00
C TYR A 293 23.14 -5.39 29.29
N VAL A 294 24.40 -5.03 29.39
CA VAL A 294 25.51 -5.85 28.85
C VAL A 294 26.30 -6.47 29.99
N PRO A 295 27.11 -7.53 29.75
CA PRO A 295 27.92 -8.13 30.80
C PRO A 295 28.81 -7.10 31.50
N THR A 296 28.82 -7.12 32.81
CA THR A 296 29.69 -6.28 33.67
C THR A 296 31.08 -6.87 33.72
N ALA A 297 32.06 -6.08 34.22
CA ALA A 297 33.40 -6.59 34.53
C ALA A 297 33.35 -7.74 35.57
N SER A 298 32.40 -7.71 36.51
CA SER A 298 32.15 -8.79 37.47
C SER A 298 31.69 -10.07 36.74
N ASP A 299 30.70 -9.98 35.84
CA ASP A 299 30.21 -11.12 35.09
C ASP A 299 31.32 -11.75 34.24
N LEU A 300 32.17 -10.91 33.63
CA LEU A 300 33.33 -11.35 32.82
C LEU A 300 34.43 -11.98 33.67
N ALA A 301 34.51 -11.66 34.94
CA ALA A 301 35.35 -12.35 35.91
C ALA A 301 34.72 -13.65 36.46
N GLY A 302 33.55 -14.04 35.94
CA GLY A 302 32.80 -15.21 36.38
C GLY A 302 32.02 -14.98 37.70
N ASN A 303 32.01 -13.77 38.22
CA ASN A 303 31.38 -13.44 39.49
C ASN A 303 29.98 -12.86 39.29
N PHE A 304 28.98 -13.65 39.56
CA PHE A 304 27.54 -13.33 39.50
C PHE A 304 26.92 -13.21 40.91
N SER A 305 27.72 -12.96 41.96
CA SER A 305 27.22 -12.91 43.33
C SER A 305 26.19 -11.79 43.57
N SER A 306 26.23 -10.69 42.81
CA SER A 306 25.23 -9.61 42.85
C SER A 306 23.81 -10.12 42.60
N TYR A 307 23.64 -11.16 41.84
CA TYR A 307 22.32 -11.75 41.55
C TYR A 307 21.75 -12.58 42.72
N LEU A 308 22.52 -12.81 43.79
CA LEU A 308 22.03 -13.44 45.01
C LEU A 308 21.27 -12.47 45.95
N ASP A 309 21.31 -11.18 45.66
CA ASP A 309 20.59 -10.15 46.35
C ASP A 309 19.74 -9.31 45.38
N ALA A 310 18.42 -9.27 45.60
CA ALA A 310 17.50 -8.47 44.78
C ALA A 310 17.71 -6.96 44.90
N SER A 311 18.35 -6.51 45.99
CA SER A 311 18.64 -5.10 46.29
C SER A 311 20.03 -4.66 45.85
N ASP A 312 20.89 -5.59 45.41
CA ASP A 312 22.24 -5.27 44.93
C ASP A 312 22.17 -4.37 43.68
N PRO A 313 22.87 -3.21 43.71
CA PRO A 313 22.91 -2.30 42.54
C PRO A 313 23.45 -2.95 41.27
N GLY A 314 24.18 -4.06 41.38
CA GLY A 314 24.68 -4.85 40.24
C GLY A 314 23.66 -5.83 39.64
N ASN A 315 22.50 -5.97 40.27
CA ASN A 315 21.42 -6.87 39.81
C ASN A 315 20.33 -6.12 39.04
N PRO A 316 20.37 -6.09 37.69
CA PRO A 316 19.37 -5.35 36.90
C PRO A 316 17.97 -5.98 36.94
N LEU A 317 17.86 -7.23 37.38
CA LEU A 317 16.59 -7.96 37.39
C LEU A 317 15.78 -7.75 38.69
N HIS A 318 16.39 -7.18 39.71
CA HIS A 318 15.78 -6.96 41.03
C HIS A 318 15.12 -8.23 41.62
N ARG A 319 15.71 -9.39 41.34
CA ARG A 319 15.26 -10.70 41.86
C ARG A 319 16.46 -11.58 42.19
N ILE A 320 16.29 -12.47 43.15
CA ILE A 320 17.32 -13.45 43.53
C ILE A 320 17.41 -14.54 42.48
N VAL A 321 18.63 -14.79 41.97
CA VAL A 321 18.92 -15.85 41.03
C VAL A 321 20.13 -16.65 41.51
N ALA A 322 19.90 -17.92 41.85
CA ALA A 322 20.98 -18.86 42.12
C ALA A 322 21.35 -19.60 40.83
N LEU A 323 22.62 -19.47 40.42
CA LEU A 323 23.10 -20.12 39.19
C LEU A 323 23.29 -21.61 39.38
N LYS A 324 22.90 -22.39 38.37
CA LYS A 324 23.02 -23.83 38.33
C LYS A 324 24.04 -24.26 37.28
N ASP A 325 24.96 -25.13 37.63
CA ASP A 325 25.87 -25.75 36.68
C ASP A 325 25.10 -26.78 35.79
N PRO A 326 25.00 -26.55 34.48
CA PRO A 326 24.27 -27.44 33.60
C PRO A 326 24.88 -28.85 33.45
N THR A 327 26.16 -29.00 33.81
CA THR A 327 26.85 -30.31 33.69
C THR A 327 26.65 -31.19 34.92
N THR A 328 26.56 -30.59 36.10
CA THR A 328 26.43 -31.34 37.37
C THR A 328 25.02 -31.25 37.95
N GLY A 329 24.22 -30.28 37.50
CA GLY A 329 22.91 -29.98 38.07
C GLY A 329 22.96 -29.30 39.43
N GLN A 330 24.15 -29.03 40.00
CA GLN A 330 24.33 -28.42 41.29
C GLN A 330 24.47 -26.89 41.20
N PRO A 331 24.13 -26.12 42.22
CA PRO A 331 24.38 -24.68 42.24
C PRO A 331 25.87 -24.36 42.14
N PHE A 332 26.24 -23.31 41.40
CA PHE A 332 27.58 -22.72 41.49
C PHE A 332 27.76 -22.08 42.86
N SER A 333 28.79 -22.51 43.60
CA SER A 333 29.09 -21.94 44.92
C SER A 333 29.32 -20.43 44.84
N GLY A 334 28.51 -19.66 45.62
CA GLY A 334 28.56 -18.19 45.61
C GLY A 334 28.27 -17.55 44.23
N ASN A 335 27.55 -18.23 43.35
CA ASN A 335 27.31 -17.83 41.96
C ASN A 335 28.63 -17.54 41.21
N GLN A 336 29.68 -18.32 41.45
CA GLN A 336 30.98 -18.16 40.76
C GLN A 336 31.09 -19.19 39.62
N ILE A 337 31.19 -18.69 38.40
CA ILE A 337 31.44 -19.53 37.19
C ILE A 337 32.96 -19.56 36.91
N PRO A 338 33.60 -20.71 36.84
CA PRO A 338 35.02 -20.78 36.46
C PRO A 338 35.28 -20.17 35.06
N LEU A 339 36.36 -19.38 34.91
CA LEU A 339 36.65 -18.68 33.66
C LEU A 339 36.83 -19.58 32.43
N ASN A 340 37.29 -20.81 32.65
CA ASN A 340 37.41 -21.79 31.60
C ASN A 340 36.07 -22.35 31.10
N ARG A 341 34.97 -21.97 31.73
CA ARG A 341 33.59 -22.31 31.32
C ARG A 341 32.96 -21.20 30.47
N LEU A 342 33.62 -20.03 30.36
CA LEU A 342 33.12 -18.97 29.49
C LEU A 342 33.38 -19.35 28.04
N ASP A 343 32.36 -19.14 27.20
CA ASP A 343 32.41 -19.48 25.77
C ASP A 343 33.24 -18.46 24.98
N PRO A 344 34.24 -18.90 24.19
CA PRO A 344 35.09 -17.98 23.42
C PRO A 344 34.30 -17.18 22.37
N ALA A 345 33.21 -17.74 21.80
CA ALA A 345 32.41 -17.03 20.81
C ALA A 345 31.61 -15.90 21.47
N ALA A 346 31.05 -16.15 22.66
CA ALA A 346 30.39 -15.11 23.45
C ALA A 346 31.34 -13.97 23.77
N LEU A 347 32.57 -14.28 24.23
CA LEU A 347 33.60 -13.28 24.52
C LEU A 347 34.06 -12.50 23.29
N ALA A 348 34.14 -13.16 22.13
CA ALA A 348 34.48 -12.49 20.84
C ALA A 348 33.38 -11.51 20.41
N MET A 349 32.11 -11.84 20.64
CA MET A 349 30.95 -11.01 20.31
C MET A 349 30.90 -9.74 21.15
N LEU A 350 31.39 -9.75 22.40
CA LEU A 350 31.41 -8.57 23.28
C LEU A 350 32.21 -7.39 22.70
N LYS A 351 33.12 -7.62 21.76
CA LYS A 351 33.85 -6.56 21.04
C LYS A 351 32.93 -5.69 20.18
N TYR A 352 31.73 -6.19 19.90
CA TYR A 352 30.69 -5.51 19.13
C TYR A 352 29.53 -5.04 20.00
N LEU A 353 29.69 -5.05 21.33
CA LEU A 353 28.74 -4.46 22.28
C LEU A 353 29.44 -3.33 23.05
N PRO A 354 28.70 -2.25 23.41
CA PRO A 354 29.28 -1.17 24.18
C PRO A 354 29.64 -1.66 25.59
N ALA A 355 30.76 -1.21 26.11
CA ALA A 355 31.12 -1.46 27.50
C ALA A 355 30.25 -0.58 28.42
N SER A 356 29.79 -1.12 29.58
CA SER A 356 29.08 -0.35 30.59
C SER A 356 30.02 0.07 31.72
N SER A 357 29.85 1.31 32.17
CA SER A 357 30.45 1.81 33.42
C SER A 357 29.50 1.66 34.63
N ALA A 358 28.25 1.30 34.41
CA ALA A 358 27.27 1.07 35.48
C ALA A 358 27.48 -0.33 36.10
N SER A 359 27.30 -0.42 37.42
CA SER A 359 27.44 -1.67 38.19
C SER A 359 26.54 -2.79 37.67
N ASN A 360 25.35 -2.44 37.17
CA ASN A 360 24.36 -3.39 36.62
C ASN A 360 24.48 -3.64 35.13
N GLY A 361 25.48 -3.10 34.44
CA GLY A 361 25.65 -3.29 33.02
C GLY A 361 24.77 -2.42 32.11
N LEU A 362 24.05 -1.44 32.66
CA LEU A 362 23.18 -0.56 31.88
C LEU A 362 23.97 0.25 30.86
N VAL A 363 23.53 0.21 29.61
CA VAL A 363 24.03 1.04 28.51
C VAL A 363 22.87 1.74 27.83
N PHE A 364 23.11 2.98 27.39
CA PHE A 364 22.19 3.73 26.56
C PHE A 364 22.74 3.83 25.15
N TYR A 365 21.90 3.63 24.17
CA TYR A 365 22.29 3.74 22.77
C TYR A 365 21.17 4.40 21.96
N SER A 366 21.52 4.86 20.78
CA SER A 366 20.59 5.46 19.85
C SER A 366 20.86 4.96 18.44
N THR A 367 19.79 4.69 17.70
CA THR A 367 19.88 4.27 16.29
C THR A 367 19.48 5.43 15.41
N PRO A 368 20.35 5.89 14.49
CA PRO A 368 19.96 6.88 13.50
C PRO A 368 18.81 6.36 12.62
N VAL A 369 17.86 7.21 12.33
CA VAL A 369 16.78 6.96 11.37
C VAL A 369 17.00 7.89 10.18
N ILE A 370 17.42 7.32 9.06
CA ILE A 370 17.70 8.02 7.81
C ILE A 370 16.76 7.47 6.75
N GLN A 371 15.83 8.29 6.28
CA GLN A 371 14.89 7.87 5.25
C GLN A 371 14.86 8.91 4.12
N ASN A 372 14.91 8.42 2.89
CA ASN A 372 14.76 9.21 1.68
C ASN A 372 13.62 8.62 0.87
N PHE A 373 12.70 9.48 0.46
CA PHE A 373 11.59 9.11 -0.39
C PHE A 373 11.52 10.08 -1.56
N ASN A 374 11.36 9.56 -2.78
CA ASN A 374 11.20 10.33 -4.00
C ASN A 374 10.00 9.80 -4.78
N GLU A 375 9.15 10.69 -5.23
CA GLU A 375 7.95 10.39 -5.99
C GLU A 375 7.96 11.21 -7.28
N PHE A 376 7.62 10.56 -8.38
CA PHE A 376 7.52 11.17 -9.71
C PHE A 376 6.19 10.77 -10.34
N ILE A 377 5.53 11.71 -10.96
CA ILE A 377 4.37 11.48 -11.79
C ILE A 377 4.54 12.20 -13.13
N VAL A 378 4.14 11.52 -14.19
CA VAL A 378 3.98 12.10 -15.52
C VAL A 378 2.65 11.63 -16.08
N ARG A 379 1.89 12.55 -16.67
CA ARG A 379 0.62 12.27 -17.34
C ARG A 379 0.59 13.01 -18.68
N VAL A 380 0.05 12.34 -19.70
CA VAL A 380 -0.19 12.89 -21.02
C VAL A 380 -1.61 12.56 -21.44
N ASP A 381 -2.37 13.57 -21.83
CA ASP A 381 -3.74 13.44 -22.33
C ASP A 381 -3.80 13.91 -23.78
N TYR A 382 -4.27 13.05 -24.67
CA TYR A 382 -4.31 13.29 -26.10
C TYR A 382 -5.69 13.02 -26.70
N SER A 383 -6.33 14.05 -27.23
CA SER A 383 -7.53 13.92 -28.07
C SER A 383 -7.09 13.65 -29.52
N LEU A 384 -6.96 12.34 -29.84
CA LEU A 384 -6.46 11.87 -31.13
C LEU A 384 -7.41 12.27 -32.26
N THR A 385 -8.72 12.00 -32.06
CA THR A 385 -9.83 12.39 -32.93
C THR A 385 -10.95 13.01 -32.08
N ALA A 386 -12.06 13.38 -32.70
CA ALA A 386 -13.27 13.77 -31.97
C ALA A 386 -13.86 12.62 -31.12
N ASN A 387 -13.59 11.37 -31.54
CA ASN A 387 -14.13 10.17 -30.90
C ASN A 387 -13.11 9.43 -30.03
N ASP A 388 -11.80 9.69 -30.20
CA ASP A 388 -10.74 8.93 -29.53
C ASP A 388 -9.94 9.82 -28.59
N ARG A 389 -9.86 9.41 -27.34
CA ARG A 389 -9.01 10.04 -26.31
C ARG A 389 -8.08 9.02 -25.70
N LEU A 390 -6.81 9.36 -25.68
CA LEU A 390 -5.76 8.57 -25.05
C LEU A 390 -5.27 9.28 -23.79
N ASN A 391 -5.05 8.52 -22.74
CA ASN A 391 -4.42 8.96 -21.51
C ASN A 391 -3.25 8.03 -21.20
N TYR A 392 -2.10 8.60 -20.92
CA TYR A 392 -0.94 7.86 -20.42
C TYR A 392 -0.52 8.43 -19.08
N ARG A 393 -0.29 7.56 -18.09
CA ARG A 393 0.22 7.92 -16.77
C ARG A 393 1.37 7.02 -16.38
N PHE A 394 2.41 7.62 -15.80
CA PHE A 394 3.53 6.92 -15.20
C PHE A 394 3.79 7.48 -13.81
N ASN A 395 3.73 6.63 -12.79
CA ASN A 395 4.13 6.93 -11.42
C ASN A 395 5.34 6.09 -11.05
N LYS A 396 6.29 6.71 -10.36
CA LYS A 396 7.42 6.03 -9.75
C LYS A 396 7.62 6.54 -8.34
N SER A 397 7.74 5.63 -7.40
CA SER A 397 8.11 5.91 -6.01
C SER A 397 9.36 5.13 -5.65
N TYR A 398 10.28 5.78 -4.97
CA TYR A 398 11.52 5.17 -4.49
C TYR A 398 11.75 5.59 -3.04
N PHE A 399 11.84 4.60 -2.16
CA PHE A 399 12.18 4.75 -0.76
C PHE A 399 13.53 4.10 -0.48
N SER A 400 14.31 4.69 0.43
CA SER A 400 15.51 4.06 0.96
C SER A 400 15.81 4.47 2.39
N SER A 401 16.17 3.48 3.19
CA SER A 401 16.76 3.65 4.52
C SER A 401 18.08 2.89 4.55
N PRO A 402 19.25 3.55 4.75
CA PRO A 402 20.54 2.88 4.71
C PRO A 402 20.68 1.89 5.86
N GLY A 403 21.46 0.83 5.63
CA GLY A 403 21.88 -0.10 6.68
C GLY A 403 22.79 0.59 7.68
N ILE A 404 22.63 0.27 8.94
CA ILE A 404 23.36 0.89 10.04
C ILE A 404 24.00 -0.17 10.92
N LEU A 405 25.28 0.01 11.20
CA LEU A 405 26.03 -0.65 12.25
C LEU A 405 26.99 0.43 12.83
N ALA A 406 26.43 1.34 13.61
CA ALA A 406 27.16 2.51 14.12
C ALA A 406 28.25 2.05 15.12
N ASP A 407 29.47 2.51 14.92
CA ASP A 407 30.63 2.23 15.77
C ASP A 407 30.85 0.72 16.04
N ASN A 408 30.51 -0.13 15.06
CA ASN A 408 30.47 -1.59 15.21
C ASN A 408 29.59 -2.10 16.35
N ASN A 409 28.62 -1.32 16.80
CA ASN A 409 27.73 -1.68 17.90
C ASN A 409 26.50 -2.44 17.37
N LEU A 410 26.42 -3.74 17.69
CA LEU A 410 25.32 -4.62 17.26
C LEU A 410 23.94 -4.16 17.79
N LEU A 411 23.89 -3.42 18.90
CA LEU A 411 22.61 -2.87 19.39
C LEU A 411 22.01 -1.82 18.45
N THR A 412 22.83 -1.23 17.56
CA THR A 412 22.38 -0.24 16.56
C THR A 412 22.05 -0.85 15.20
N TYR A 413 22.15 -2.17 15.06
CA TYR A 413 21.94 -2.87 13.80
C TYR A 413 20.61 -2.55 13.16
N ALA A 414 20.62 -2.13 11.90
CA ALA A 414 19.44 -1.93 11.08
C ALA A 414 19.74 -2.25 9.60
N ASP A 415 18.78 -2.88 8.93
CA ASP A 415 18.93 -3.25 7.51
C ASP A 415 18.88 -2.04 6.58
N TYR A 416 19.55 -2.15 5.44
CA TYR A 416 19.33 -1.30 4.29
C TYR A 416 18.02 -1.73 3.59
N THR A 417 17.08 -0.82 3.47
CA THR A 417 15.77 -1.07 2.85
C THR A 417 15.56 -0.17 1.64
N PRO A 418 15.89 -0.64 0.41
CA PRO A 418 15.54 0.03 -0.84
C PRO A 418 14.22 -0.52 -1.36
N ASP A 419 13.20 0.34 -1.48
CA ASP A 419 11.91 -0.05 -2.03
C ASP A 419 11.59 0.80 -3.26
N THR A 420 11.07 0.16 -4.30
CA THR A 420 10.71 0.82 -5.56
C THR A 420 9.33 0.36 -6.01
N SER A 421 8.49 1.31 -6.37
CA SER A 421 7.18 1.06 -6.97
C SER A 421 7.06 1.80 -8.29
N TYR A 422 6.53 1.11 -9.30
CA TYR A 422 6.15 1.66 -10.59
C TYR A 422 4.69 1.31 -10.86
N ASN A 423 3.92 2.30 -11.30
CA ASN A 423 2.57 2.09 -11.78
C ASN A 423 2.39 2.92 -13.04
N THR A 424 2.16 2.25 -14.18
CA THR A 424 1.95 2.90 -15.46
C THR A 424 0.66 2.41 -16.08
N ALA A 425 -0.11 3.32 -16.65
CA ALA A 425 -1.38 3.02 -17.29
C ALA A 425 -1.51 3.72 -18.64
N LEU A 426 -2.10 3.02 -19.59
CA LEU A 426 -2.59 3.55 -20.86
C LEU A 426 -4.10 3.34 -20.89
N GLN A 427 -4.85 4.39 -21.14
CA GLN A 427 -6.30 4.34 -21.27
C GLN A 427 -6.70 4.90 -22.63
N GLU A 428 -7.61 4.23 -23.30
CA GLU A 428 -8.31 4.71 -24.48
C GLU A 428 -9.81 4.81 -24.19
N THR A 429 -10.40 5.93 -24.53
CA THR A 429 -11.85 6.10 -24.53
C THR A 429 -12.31 6.35 -25.97
N HIS A 430 -13.05 5.42 -26.55
CA HIS A 430 -13.57 5.48 -27.91
C HIS A 430 -15.09 5.68 -27.94
N VAL A 431 -15.55 6.72 -28.59
CA VAL A 431 -16.99 6.99 -28.83
C VAL A 431 -17.43 6.28 -30.09
N ILE A 432 -18.08 5.12 -29.93
CA ILE A 432 -18.58 4.30 -31.05
C ILE A 432 -19.79 4.98 -31.70
N SER A 433 -20.68 5.54 -30.87
CA SER A 433 -21.86 6.30 -31.29
C SER A 433 -22.26 7.29 -30.18
N PRO A 434 -23.21 8.20 -30.44
CA PRO A 434 -23.70 9.10 -29.38
C PRO A 434 -24.24 8.39 -28.14
N THR A 435 -24.62 7.12 -28.26
CA THR A 435 -25.18 6.30 -27.17
C THR A 435 -24.27 5.17 -26.71
N MET A 436 -23.11 4.98 -27.36
CA MET A 436 -22.23 3.85 -27.09
C MET A 436 -20.77 4.29 -26.99
N LEU A 437 -20.11 3.88 -25.91
CA LEU A 437 -18.74 4.21 -25.55
C LEU A 437 -17.98 2.94 -25.17
N ASN A 438 -16.74 2.82 -25.62
CA ASN A 438 -15.78 1.85 -25.09
C ASN A 438 -14.70 2.56 -24.28
N ASP A 439 -14.27 1.94 -23.17
CA ASP A 439 -13.19 2.40 -22.31
C ASP A 439 -12.24 1.22 -22.04
N PHE A 440 -11.12 1.23 -22.73
CA PHE A 440 -10.06 0.23 -22.59
C PHE A 440 -8.93 0.78 -21.75
N ARG A 441 -8.40 -0.04 -20.81
CA ARG A 441 -7.25 0.32 -19.96
C ARG A 441 -6.26 -0.84 -19.93
N PHE A 442 -5.00 -0.49 -20.03
CA PHE A 442 -3.89 -1.40 -19.82
C PHE A 442 -2.97 -0.83 -18.74
N GLU A 443 -2.56 -1.68 -17.80
CA GLU A 443 -1.70 -1.30 -16.70
C GLU A 443 -0.54 -2.26 -16.54
N VAL A 444 0.61 -1.70 -16.18
CA VAL A 444 1.74 -2.44 -15.61
C VAL A 444 2.08 -1.83 -14.26
N ALA A 445 1.92 -2.61 -13.20
CA ALA A 445 2.32 -2.25 -11.86
C ALA A 445 3.44 -3.17 -11.38
N ARG A 446 4.49 -2.59 -10.79
CA ARG A 446 5.60 -3.34 -10.23
C ARG A 446 6.05 -2.74 -8.92
N GLU A 447 6.15 -3.59 -7.91
CA GLU A 447 6.72 -3.23 -6.61
C GLU A 447 7.86 -4.17 -6.26
N ILE A 448 8.97 -3.60 -5.80
CA ILE A 448 10.13 -4.32 -5.31
C ILE A 448 10.44 -3.76 -3.93
N THR A 449 10.30 -4.58 -2.91
CA THR A 449 10.74 -4.27 -1.56
C THR A 449 11.91 -5.17 -1.21
N ALA A 450 12.95 -4.60 -0.61
CA ALA A 450 14.15 -5.36 -0.28
C ALA A 450 14.70 -4.99 1.11
N ARG A 451 15.45 -5.91 1.66
CA ARG A 451 16.22 -5.73 2.90
C ARG A 451 17.58 -6.34 2.70
N HIS A 452 18.60 -5.61 3.05
CA HIS A 452 19.98 -6.07 2.97
C HIS A 452 20.72 -5.73 4.26
N PRO A 453 21.52 -6.63 4.81
CA PRO A 453 22.34 -6.33 5.98
C PRO A 453 23.31 -5.16 5.68
N PRO A 454 23.75 -4.41 6.69
CA PRO A 454 24.83 -3.44 6.53
C PRO A 454 26.08 -4.10 5.96
N THR A 455 26.85 -3.37 5.15
CA THR A 455 28.03 -3.91 4.42
C THR A 455 29.10 -4.50 5.33
N ASN A 456 29.23 -4.04 6.58
CA ASN A 456 30.25 -4.48 7.53
C ASN A 456 29.68 -5.44 8.60
N THR A 457 28.56 -6.10 8.32
CA THR A 457 27.96 -7.04 9.27
C THR A 457 28.85 -8.25 9.49
N PRO A 458 29.20 -8.59 10.74
CA PRO A 458 29.83 -9.86 11.04
C PRO A 458 28.82 -11.01 10.89
N ASN A 459 29.32 -12.20 10.59
CA ASN A 459 28.55 -13.42 10.75
C ASN A 459 28.83 -14.01 12.14
N VAL A 460 27.89 -14.78 12.69
CA VAL A 460 28.12 -15.49 13.96
C VAL A 460 29.32 -16.45 13.90
N ALA A 461 29.64 -16.99 12.71
CA ALA A 461 30.86 -17.77 12.48
C ALA A 461 32.15 -16.96 12.66
N ASP A 462 32.12 -15.64 12.40
CA ASP A 462 33.29 -14.76 12.60
C ASP A 462 33.64 -14.61 14.11
N PHE A 463 32.70 -14.93 14.99
CA PHE A 463 32.93 -15.00 16.44
C PHE A 463 33.43 -16.37 16.91
N GLY A 464 33.50 -17.36 16.01
CA GLY A 464 33.95 -18.70 16.34
C GLY A 464 32.82 -19.69 16.69
N VAL A 465 31.58 -19.34 16.44
CA VAL A 465 30.46 -20.27 16.56
C VAL A 465 30.64 -21.44 15.60
N LYS A 466 30.54 -22.66 16.11
CA LYS A 466 30.79 -23.92 15.38
C LYS A 466 29.47 -24.68 15.13
N ASN A 467 29.54 -25.65 14.21
CA ASN A 467 28.44 -26.57 13.93
C ASN A 467 27.15 -25.90 13.42
N ILE A 468 27.31 -24.77 12.72
CA ILE A 468 26.23 -24.10 12.00
C ILE A 468 26.49 -24.14 10.51
N TYR A 469 25.44 -24.16 9.72
CA TYR A 469 25.56 -23.97 8.27
C TYR A 469 25.97 -22.53 7.99
N GLN A 470 27.01 -22.33 7.17
CA GLN A 470 27.48 -20.99 6.81
C GLN A 470 26.96 -20.63 5.42
N THR A 471 26.27 -19.49 5.33
CA THR A 471 25.81 -18.94 4.07
C THR A 471 26.80 -17.90 3.53
N PRO A 472 26.81 -17.66 2.20
CA PRO A 472 27.61 -16.58 1.62
C PRO A 472 27.19 -15.19 2.13
N ASN A 473 25.91 -15.00 2.45
CA ASN A 473 25.37 -13.73 2.91
C ASN A 473 25.58 -13.58 4.41
N LYS A 474 26.36 -12.56 4.80
CA LYS A 474 26.60 -12.24 6.21
C LYS A 474 25.44 -11.41 6.76
N ALA A 475 24.76 -11.93 7.76
CA ALA A 475 23.69 -11.23 8.49
C ALA A 475 23.59 -11.78 9.92
N ILE A 476 22.98 -11.01 10.79
CA ILE A 476 22.55 -11.46 12.11
C ILE A 476 21.04 -11.24 12.18
N GLU A 477 20.27 -12.32 12.04
CA GLU A 477 18.81 -12.21 11.93
C GLU A 477 18.15 -11.91 13.28
N SER A 478 18.46 -12.68 14.31
CA SER A 478 17.96 -12.43 15.65
C SER A 478 18.86 -13.06 16.68
N PHE A 479 19.27 -12.26 17.63
CA PHE A 479 20.08 -12.67 18.76
C PHE A 479 19.54 -12.06 20.04
N GLY A 480 19.01 -12.88 20.93
CA GLY A 480 18.34 -12.41 22.12
C GLY A 480 18.88 -13.02 23.42
N VAL A 481 19.21 -12.17 24.38
CA VAL A 481 19.53 -12.52 25.76
C VAL A 481 18.44 -11.90 26.64
N SER A 482 17.50 -12.71 27.08
CA SER A 482 16.25 -12.27 27.73
C SER A 482 16.49 -11.42 28.97
N GLY A 483 15.93 -10.20 28.98
CA GLY A 483 16.08 -9.24 30.08
C GLY A 483 17.39 -8.43 30.02
N PHE A 484 18.25 -8.66 29.03
CA PHE A 484 19.55 -8.01 28.88
C PHE A 484 19.67 -7.24 27.58
N PHE A 485 19.82 -7.91 26.46
CA PHE A 485 19.95 -7.26 25.16
C PHE A 485 19.40 -8.12 24.03
N THR A 486 19.02 -7.44 22.97
CA THR A 486 18.62 -8.08 21.69
C THR A 486 19.19 -7.24 20.56
N PHE A 487 19.66 -7.91 19.51
CA PHE A 487 20.10 -7.28 18.28
C PHE A 487 19.84 -8.20 17.09
N GLY A 488 20.10 -7.69 15.90
CA GLY A 488 19.79 -8.33 14.64
C GLY A 488 18.58 -7.68 13.98
N ALA A 489 18.36 -8.04 12.76
CA ALA A 489 17.25 -7.58 11.96
C ALA A 489 16.72 -8.74 11.11
N PHE A 490 15.96 -8.42 10.06
CA PHE A 490 15.43 -9.42 9.18
C PHE A 490 16.51 -10.01 8.26
N ALA A 491 16.22 -11.17 7.70
CA ALA A 491 17.08 -11.80 6.71
C ALA A 491 17.24 -10.97 5.43
N ASP A 492 18.37 -11.08 4.76
CA ASP A 492 18.57 -10.59 3.40
C ASP A 492 17.42 -11.08 2.51
N SER A 493 16.72 -10.18 1.84
CA SER A 493 15.55 -10.55 1.07
C SER A 493 15.16 -9.54 0.00
N VAL A 494 14.55 -10.07 -1.07
CA VAL A 494 13.93 -9.29 -2.14
C VAL A 494 12.56 -9.88 -2.46
N PHE A 495 11.55 -9.02 -2.48
CA PHE A 495 10.17 -9.36 -2.85
C PHE A 495 9.78 -8.53 -4.07
N ALA A 496 9.67 -9.16 -5.23
CA ALA A 496 9.32 -8.48 -6.47
C ALA A 496 7.94 -8.94 -6.95
N ARG A 497 7.00 -8.00 -7.05
CA ARG A 497 5.64 -8.20 -7.54
C ARG A 497 5.47 -7.45 -8.85
N THR A 498 4.85 -8.08 -9.83
CA THR A 498 4.53 -7.45 -11.10
C THR A 498 3.14 -7.87 -11.55
N MET A 499 2.31 -6.90 -11.87
CA MET A 499 0.98 -7.10 -12.40
C MET A 499 0.89 -6.53 -13.81
N PHE A 500 0.20 -7.24 -14.67
CA PHE A 500 -0.25 -6.79 -15.98
C PHE A 500 -1.76 -6.90 -15.96
N ASN A 501 -2.45 -5.77 -16.11
CA ASN A 501 -3.89 -5.70 -16.04
C ASN A 501 -4.47 -5.14 -17.33
N TRP A 502 -5.52 -5.77 -17.81
CA TRP A 502 -6.33 -5.33 -18.93
C TRP A 502 -7.76 -5.17 -18.43
N TYR A 503 -8.36 -4.04 -18.72
CA TYR A 503 -9.76 -3.75 -18.40
C TYR A 503 -10.42 -3.28 -19.68
N ASP A 504 -11.65 -3.75 -19.91
CA ASP A 504 -12.46 -3.26 -21.02
C ASP A 504 -13.91 -3.10 -20.57
N THR A 505 -14.52 -1.98 -20.92
CA THR A 505 -15.89 -1.65 -20.53
C THR A 505 -16.61 -0.95 -21.67
N VAL A 506 -17.72 -1.52 -22.11
CA VAL A 506 -18.65 -0.89 -23.04
C VAL A 506 -19.82 -0.33 -22.25
N ARG A 507 -20.11 0.96 -22.43
CA ARG A 507 -21.31 1.62 -21.89
C ARG A 507 -22.25 1.93 -23.02
N TRP A 508 -23.50 1.45 -22.91
CA TRP A 508 -24.49 1.55 -23.95
C TRP A 508 -25.84 2.01 -23.40
N THR A 509 -26.35 3.12 -23.91
CA THR A 509 -27.68 3.66 -23.55
C THR A 509 -28.71 3.22 -24.59
N ILE A 510 -29.73 2.48 -24.15
CA ILE A 510 -30.84 1.98 -24.98
C ILE A 510 -32.16 2.38 -24.32
N GLY A 511 -32.89 3.34 -24.91
CA GLY A 511 -34.13 3.83 -24.33
C GLY A 511 -33.92 4.36 -22.91
N ARG A 512 -34.47 3.66 -21.90
CA ARG A 512 -34.37 4.01 -20.47
C ARG A 512 -33.30 3.24 -19.72
N HIS A 513 -32.54 2.38 -20.40
CA HIS A 513 -31.47 1.56 -19.84
C HIS A 513 -30.11 2.16 -20.15
N THR A 514 -29.22 2.19 -19.19
CA THR A 514 -27.81 2.44 -19.37
C THR A 514 -27.03 1.20 -18.92
N LEU A 515 -26.63 0.40 -19.87
CA LEU A 515 -25.89 -0.83 -19.67
C LEU A 515 -24.39 -0.56 -19.60
N SER A 516 -23.70 -1.16 -18.63
CA SER A 516 -22.26 -1.27 -18.56
C SER A 516 -21.89 -2.74 -18.59
N LEU A 517 -21.13 -3.15 -19.62
CA LEU A 517 -20.68 -4.52 -19.86
C LEU A 517 -19.16 -4.49 -19.89
N GLY A 518 -18.51 -5.34 -19.12
CA GLY A 518 -17.06 -5.31 -19.12
C GLY A 518 -16.43 -6.49 -18.40
N GLY A 519 -15.11 -6.41 -18.31
CA GLY A 519 -14.30 -7.39 -17.60
C GLY A 519 -12.88 -6.93 -17.39
N SER A 520 -12.14 -7.76 -16.67
CA SER A 520 -10.70 -7.57 -16.47
C SER A 520 -9.98 -8.91 -16.60
N TYR A 521 -8.73 -8.81 -17.07
CA TYR A 521 -7.77 -9.90 -17.04
C TYR A 521 -6.51 -9.40 -16.34
N GLN A 522 -6.08 -10.09 -15.31
CA GLN A 522 -4.86 -9.78 -14.56
C GLN A 522 -3.91 -10.96 -14.62
N ARG A 523 -2.65 -10.70 -14.92
CA ARG A 523 -1.56 -11.64 -14.79
C ARG A 523 -0.61 -11.15 -13.70
N ALA A 524 -0.60 -11.85 -12.59
CA ALA A 524 0.23 -11.55 -11.44
C ALA A 524 1.49 -12.42 -11.40
N ARG A 525 2.61 -11.82 -11.01
CA ARG A 525 3.90 -12.49 -10.78
C ARG A 525 4.44 -12.05 -9.44
N PHE A 526 4.75 -13.00 -8.60
CA PHE A 526 5.42 -12.79 -7.33
C PHE A 526 6.71 -13.61 -7.31
N ASN A 527 7.84 -12.94 -7.13
CA ASN A 527 9.13 -13.58 -6.95
C ASN A 527 9.67 -13.17 -5.57
N GLN A 528 9.94 -14.16 -4.76
CA GLN A 528 10.52 -14.00 -3.44
C GLN A 528 11.90 -14.66 -3.40
N ASN A 529 12.88 -13.89 -2.97
CA ASN A 529 14.21 -14.38 -2.58
C ASN A 529 14.42 -13.93 -1.13
N ASN A 530 14.11 -14.81 -0.18
CA ASN A 530 14.12 -14.50 1.23
C ASN A 530 14.99 -15.51 1.99
N HIS A 531 16.13 -15.05 2.47
CA HIS A 531 17.10 -15.87 3.20
C HIS A 531 16.72 -16.09 4.67
N LEU A 532 15.42 -16.08 4.99
CA LEU A 532 14.89 -16.23 6.35
C LEU A 532 15.47 -17.46 7.05
N PHE A 533 15.98 -17.25 8.26
CA PHE A 533 16.65 -18.22 9.12
C PHE A 533 17.95 -18.81 8.59
N GLN A 534 18.46 -18.38 7.43
CA GLN A 534 19.68 -18.95 6.87
C GLN A 534 20.93 -18.68 7.73
N ASN A 535 21.01 -17.52 8.40
CA ASN A 535 22.12 -17.18 9.28
C ASN A 535 21.88 -17.58 10.76
N GLY A 536 20.70 -18.15 11.03
CA GLY A 536 20.31 -18.63 12.33
C GLY A 536 19.77 -17.56 13.27
N THR A 537 18.85 -17.96 14.13
CA THR A 537 18.35 -17.18 15.26
C THR A 537 18.77 -17.83 16.57
N PHE A 538 19.16 -17.01 17.55
CA PHE A 538 19.76 -17.47 18.81
C PHE A 538 19.01 -16.88 19.99
N SER A 539 18.61 -17.73 20.95
CA SER A 539 17.90 -17.29 22.15
C SER A 539 18.50 -17.89 23.41
N PHE A 540 18.80 -16.99 24.35
CA PHE A 540 19.27 -17.29 25.70
C PHE A 540 18.24 -16.78 26.69
N THR A 541 17.62 -17.68 27.47
CA THR A 541 16.45 -17.36 28.30
C THR A 541 16.69 -17.45 29.80
N GLY A 542 17.82 -18.04 30.19
CA GLY A 542 18.09 -18.34 31.60
C GLY A 542 17.57 -19.71 32.05
N ASP A 543 17.02 -20.52 31.14
CA ASP A 543 16.45 -21.81 31.50
C ASP A 543 17.52 -22.86 31.83
N ILE A 544 18.75 -22.63 31.42
CA ILE A 544 19.85 -23.59 31.58
C ILE A 544 20.60 -23.33 32.89
N THR A 545 21.14 -22.12 33.09
CA THR A 545 21.89 -21.75 34.29
C THR A 545 21.06 -21.05 35.36
N GLY A 546 19.84 -20.61 35.04
CA GLY A 546 19.00 -19.75 35.86
C GLY A 546 19.05 -18.26 35.47
N LEU A 547 19.99 -17.85 34.61
CA LEU A 547 20.22 -16.44 34.24
C LEU A 547 20.62 -16.32 32.77
N ALA A 548 19.88 -15.56 31.99
CA ALA A 548 20.09 -15.49 30.53
C ALA A 548 21.50 -14.98 30.15
N ILE A 549 22.05 -14.01 30.88
CA ILE A 549 23.41 -13.51 30.63
C ILE A 549 24.48 -14.57 30.94
N ALA A 550 24.25 -15.42 31.93
CA ALA A 550 25.13 -16.54 32.25
C ALA A 550 25.00 -17.65 31.18
N ASP A 551 23.79 -17.94 30.70
CA ASP A 551 23.57 -18.84 29.57
C ASP A 551 24.35 -18.36 28.34
N PHE A 552 24.26 -17.05 28.01
CA PHE A 552 25.02 -16.45 26.90
C PHE A 552 26.53 -16.58 27.08
N LEU A 553 27.06 -16.16 28.24
CA LEU A 553 28.51 -16.18 28.51
C LEU A 553 29.08 -17.60 28.59
N THR A 554 28.26 -18.62 28.83
CA THR A 554 28.69 -20.04 28.86
C THR A 554 28.29 -20.80 27.58
N GLY A 555 27.71 -20.13 26.58
CA GLY A 555 27.32 -20.74 25.30
C GLY A 555 26.12 -21.68 25.38
N ASN A 556 25.29 -21.60 26.41
CA ASN A 556 24.15 -22.47 26.64
C ASN A 556 22.87 -21.89 26.00
N LEU A 557 22.64 -22.23 24.74
CA LEU A 557 21.46 -21.80 23.98
C LEU A 557 20.17 -22.51 24.46
N ARG A 558 19.08 -21.76 24.60
CA ARG A 558 17.74 -22.34 24.75
C ARG A 558 17.18 -22.82 23.44
N THR A 559 17.23 -21.97 22.41
CA THR A 559 16.79 -22.31 21.07
C THR A 559 17.76 -21.78 20.01
N PHE A 560 17.97 -22.61 19.01
CA PHE A 560 18.64 -22.26 17.77
C PHE A 560 17.73 -22.69 16.62
N THR A 561 17.45 -21.77 15.70
CA THR A 561 16.69 -22.08 14.50
C THR A 561 17.50 -21.66 13.29
N GLN A 562 17.73 -22.59 12.37
CA GLN A 562 18.35 -22.33 11.08
C GLN A 562 17.55 -23.03 9.98
N GLY A 563 17.40 -22.38 8.83
CA GLY A 563 16.59 -22.86 7.71
C GLY A 563 17.22 -22.55 6.36
N TRP A 564 16.55 -22.97 5.29
CA TRP A 564 17.01 -22.77 3.91
C TRP A 564 16.56 -21.45 3.30
N GLY A 565 15.71 -20.69 4.00
CA GLY A 565 15.06 -19.53 3.43
C GLY A 565 13.74 -19.91 2.73
N SER A 566 13.18 -18.93 2.01
CA SER A 566 11.96 -19.10 1.23
C SER A 566 12.14 -18.46 -0.13
N PHE A 567 12.18 -19.30 -1.17
CA PHE A 567 12.41 -18.89 -2.56
C PHE A 567 11.17 -19.30 -3.35
N GLN A 568 10.45 -18.31 -3.87
CA GLN A 568 9.17 -18.54 -4.56
C GLN A 568 9.14 -17.80 -5.88
N ALA A 569 8.49 -18.39 -6.86
CA ALA A 569 8.23 -17.78 -8.16
C ALA A 569 6.78 -18.03 -8.58
N ASP A 570 5.87 -17.40 -7.83
CA ASP A 570 4.45 -17.63 -7.94
C ASP A 570 3.82 -16.85 -9.09
N ARG A 571 2.85 -17.48 -9.73
CA ARG A 571 2.06 -16.93 -10.83
C ARG A 571 0.59 -17.12 -10.54
N ASN A 572 -0.19 -16.09 -10.89
CA ASN A 572 -1.63 -16.14 -10.76
C ASN A 572 -2.29 -15.43 -11.94
N ILE A 573 -3.48 -15.87 -12.29
CA ILE A 573 -4.37 -15.24 -13.23
C ILE A 573 -5.67 -14.95 -12.51
N LEU A 574 -6.13 -13.71 -12.61
CA LEU A 574 -7.45 -13.29 -12.18
C LEU A 574 -8.22 -12.83 -13.42
N PHE A 575 -9.43 -13.29 -13.52
CA PHE A 575 -10.32 -12.95 -14.63
C PHE A 575 -11.68 -12.55 -14.06
N SER A 576 -12.31 -11.56 -14.67
CA SER A 576 -13.65 -11.17 -14.25
C SER A 576 -14.48 -10.67 -15.42
N THR A 577 -15.79 -10.84 -15.30
CA THR A 577 -16.77 -10.21 -16.18
C THR A 577 -17.91 -9.64 -15.36
N PHE A 578 -18.53 -8.58 -15.85
CA PHE A 578 -19.68 -7.99 -15.20
C PHE A 578 -20.68 -7.42 -16.21
N ILE A 579 -21.93 -7.30 -15.75
CA ILE A 579 -22.98 -6.53 -16.37
C ILE A 579 -23.67 -5.70 -15.29
N GLN A 580 -23.89 -4.42 -15.59
CA GLN A 580 -24.61 -3.47 -14.73
C GLN A 580 -25.64 -2.73 -15.56
N ASP A 581 -26.87 -2.61 -15.07
CA ASP A 581 -27.91 -1.80 -15.67
C ASP A 581 -28.35 -0.68 -14.71
N THR A 582 -28.46 0.51 -15.24
CA THR A 582 -29.12 1.65 -14.59
C THR A 582 -30.39 1.92 -15.37
N PHE A 583 -31.52 1.46 -14.83
CA PHE A 583 -32.83 1.56 -15.47
C PHE A 583 -33.65 2.73 -14.89
N LYS A 584 -33.93 3.73 -15.71
CA LYS A 584 -34.80 4.86 -15.37
C LYS A 584 -36.27 4.48 -15.53
N ALA A 585 -36.81 3.80 -14.53
CA ALA A 585 -38.18 3.28 -14.55
C ALA A 585 -39.24 4.41 -14.68
N SER A 586 -38.98 5.56 -14.04
CA SER A 586 -39.79 6.77 -14.14
C SER A 586 -38.94 8.03 -13.88
N ALA A 587 -39.57 9.21 -13.97
CA ALA A 587 -38.90 10.46 -13.61
C ALA A 587 -38.43 10.52 -12.14
N ARG A 588 -38.99 9.65 -11.26
CA ARG A 588 -38.72 9.62 -9.81
C ARG A 588 -38.11 8.31 -9.32
N LEU A 589 -37.91 7.32 -10.20
CA LEU A 589 -37.44 6.00 -9.81
C LEU A 589 -36.37 5.53 -10.79
N THR A 590 -35.17 5.32 -10.27
CA THR A 590 -34.05 4.67 -10.95
C THR A 590 -33.72 3.38 -10.22
N LEU A 591 -33.57 2.29 -10.96
CA LEU A 591 -33.18 0.97 -10.45
C LEU A 591 -31.77 0.65 -10.95
N ASN A 592 -30.89 0.25 -10.04
CA ASN A 592 -29.54 -0.21 -10.35
C ASN A 592 -29.44 -1.69 -10.01
N ALA A 593 -29.05 -2.51 -11.00
CA ALA A 593 -28.85 -3.94 -10.82
C ALA A 593 -27.61 -4.39 -11.61
N GLY A 594 -26.83 -5.26 -11.01
CA GLY A 594 -25.63 -5.77 -11.67
C GLY A 594 -25.19 -7.12 -11.11
N ILE A 595 -24.43 -7.83 -11.89
CA ILE A 595 -23.78 -9.07 -11.51
C ILE A 595 -22.34 -9.06 -11.99
N ARG A 596 -21.44 -9.55 -11.14
CA ARG A 596 -20.04 -9.79 -11.46
C ARG A 596 -19.72 -11.26 -11.20
N TRP A 597 -19.01 -11.86 -12.15
CA TRP A 597 -18.46 -13.19 -11.99
C TRP A 597 -16.93 -13.09 -11.99
N GLU A 598 -16.32 -13.69 -10.98
CA GLU A 598 -14.90 -13.54 -10.70
C GLU A 598 -14.36 -14.85 -10.09
N PRO A 599 -13.95 -15.79 -10.95
CA PRO A 599 -13.36 -17.04 -10.47
C PRO A 599 -11.98 -16.76 -9.84
N SER A 600 -11.74 -17.37 -8.69
CA SER A 600 -10.44 -17.35 -8.04
C SER A 600 -9.63 -18.57 -8.47
N PHE A 601 -8.51 -18.32 -9.12
CA PHE A 601 -7.55 -19.37 -9.47
C PHE A 601 -6.43 -19.39 -8.42
N PRO A 602 -5.90 -20.56 -8.09
CA PRO A 602 -4.79 -20.65 -7.14
C PRO A 602 -3.50 -20.09 -7.70
N TRP A 603 -2.58 -19.75 -6.81
CA TRP A 603 -1.22 -19.43 -7.16
C TRP A 603 -0.48 -20.71 -7.58
N HIS A 604 0.31 -20.61 -8.64
CA HIS A 604 1.17 -21.66 -9.14
C HIS A 604 2.64 -21.27 -8.96
N ASP A 605 3.41 -22.09 -8.23
CA ASP A 605 4.86 -21.89 -8.12
C ASP A 605 5.58 -22.54 -9.30
N LEU A 606 6.41 -21.77 -10.00
CA LEU A 606 7.17 -22.23 -11.18
C LEU A 606 8.23 -23.29 -10.85
N TYR A 607 8.65 -23.38 -9.59
CA TYR A 607 9.67 -24.32 -9.16
C TYR A 607 9.08 -25.59 -8.57
N ASN A 608 7.75 -25.73 -8.57
CA ASN A 608 7.02 -26.86 -7.99
C ASN A 608 7.40 -27.13 -6.52
N GLN A 609 7.61 -26.09 -5.74
CA GLN A 609 7.95 -26.15 -4.31
C GLN A 609 6.70 -26.15 -3.42
N ALA A 610 5.52 -26.15 -4.03
CA ALA A 610 4.28 -26.16 -3.29
C ALA A 610 4.17 -27.44 -2.45
N GLU A 611 3.64 -27.28 -1.24
CA GLU A 611 3.41 -28.32 -0.25
C GLU A 611 1.93 -28.37 0.07
N ALA A 612 1.39 -29.55 0.26
CA ALA A 612 0.01 -29.77 0.67
C ALA A 612 -0.06 -30.76 1.82
N PHE A 613 -0.93 -30.50 2.80
CA PHE A 613 -1.18 -31.44 3.89
C PHE A 613 -2.54 -32.13 3.73
N SER A 614 -2.54 -33.43 3.75
CA SER A 614 -3.74 -34.27 3.71
C SER A 614 -3.99 -34.95 5.08
N PRO A 615 -5.00 -34.51 5.84
CA PRO A 615 -5.36 -35.16 7.09
C PRO A 615 -5.71 -36.66 6.93
N ALA A 616 -6.30 -37.00 5.78
CA ALA A 616 -6.67 -38.39 5.48
C ALA A 616 -5.43 -39.29 5.29
N LEU A 617 -4.43 -38.82 4.56
CA LEU A 617 -3.17 -39.53 4.36
C LEU A 617 -2.31 -39.54 5.63
N TYR A 618 -2.37 -38.46 6.42
CA TYR A 618 -1.75 -38.44 7.75
C TYR A 618 -2.29 -39.55 8.65
N ALA A 619 -3.64 -39.70 8.73
CA ALA A 619 -4.28 -40.76 9.52
C ALA A 619 -3.93 -42.16 9.04
N GLN A 620 -3.59 -42.34 7.77
CA GLN A 620 -3.16 -43.60 7.17
C GLN A 620 -1.63 -43.85 7.29
N GLY A 621 -0.87 -42.90 7.80
CA GLY A 621 0.58 -42.98 7.88
C GLY A 621 1.31 -42.92 6.53
N VAL A 622 0.63 -42.42 5.47
CA VAL A 622 1.21 -42.33 4.11
C VAL A 622 2.18 -41.19 4.03
N LYS A 623 3.40 -41.47 3.58
CA LYS A 623 4.47 -40.49 3.40
C LYS A 623 4.67 -40.11 1.93
N SER A 624 5.32 -38.93 1.72
CA SER A 624 5.75 -38.52 0.40
C SER A 624 6.68 -39.55 -0.27
N GLN A 625 6.51 -39.75 -1.57
CA GLN A 625 7.41 -40.53 -2.41
C GLN A 625 8.55 -39.65 -2.98
N VAL A 626 8.36 -38.34 -3.01
CA VAL A 626 9.36 -37.36 -3.46
C VAL A 626 10.35 -37.04 -2.33
N TYR A 627 9.84 -36.78 -1.12
CA TYR A 627 10.65 -36.53 0.08
C TYR A 627 10.38 -37.58 1.16
N THR A 628 11.13 -38.64 1.13
CA THR A 628 10.90 -39.81 2.00
C THR A 628 11.05 -39.53 3.50
N ASN A 629 11.74 -38.44 3.86
CA ASN A 629 11.89 -37.96 5.24
C ASN A 629 10.75 -37.04 5.71
N ALA A 630 9.80 -36.67 4.82
CA ALA A 630 8.65 -35.88 5.19
C ALA A 630 7.73 -36.61 6.20
N TYR A 631 6.97 -35.84 6.96
CA TYR A 631 5.97 -36.40 7.85
C TYR A 631 4.83 -37.07 7.06
N PRO A 632 4.12 -38.07 7.63
CA PRO A 632 2.92 -38.58 6.98
C PRO A 632 1.93 -37.47 6.66
N GLY A 633 1.25 -37.59 5.52
CA GLY A 633 0.26 -36.61 5.08
C GLY A 633 0.81 -35.34 4.42
N GLU A 634 2.12 -35.10 4.49
CA GLU A 634 2.76 -34.05 3.69
C GLU A 634 2.97 -34.54 2.25
N LEU A 635 2.44 -33.80 1.30
CA LEU A 635 2.53 -34.08 -0.13
C LEU A 635 3.30 -32.95 -0.81
N PHE A 636 4.14 -33.32 -1.75
CA PHE A 636 4.92 -32.40 -2.58
C PHE A 636 4.58 -32.60 -4.06
N SER A 637 4.90 -31.64 -4.87
CA SER A 637 4.70 -31.74 -6.32
C SER A 637 5.39 -33.00 -6.86
N GLY A 638 4.62 -33.88 -7.50
CA GLY A 638 5.03 -35.20 -7.96
C GLY A 638 4.54 -36.37 -7.11
N ASP A 639 4.02 -36.12 -5.90
CA ASP A 639 3.39 -37.18 -5.08
C ASP A 639 2.00 -37.55 -5.63
N PRO A 640 1.62 -38.85 -5.55
CA PRO A 640 0.26 -39.27 -5.84
C PRO A 640 -0.76 -38.55 -4.95
N GLY A 641 -1.75 -37.90 -5.56
CA GLY A 641 -2.78 -37.16 -4.82
C GLY A 641 -2.36 -35.72 -4.42
N PHE A 642 -1.18 -35.27 -4.85
CA PHE A 642 -0.86 -33.85 -4.77
C PHE A 642 -1.83 -33.06 -5.66
N PRO A 643 -2.42 -31.94 -5.19
CA PRO A 643 -3.30 -31.11 -6.02
C PRO A 643 -2.51 -30.50 -7.16
N VAL A 644 -2.69 -31.01 -8.38
CA VAL A 644 -1.89 -30.60 -9.58
C VAL A 644 -2.39 -29.29 -10.15
N ASP A 645 -3.67 -29.00 -9.93
CA ASP A 645 -4.34 -27.76 -10.31
C ASP A 645 -5.06 -27.25 -9.05
N GLY A 646 -4.36 -26.48 -8.29
CA GLY A 646 -4.88 -25.94 -7.06
C GLY A 646 -6.09 -25.06 -7.30
#